data_98659ee22baf9c1b4a2efbf312bcdbc9
#
_entry.id   98659ee22baf9c1b4a2efbf312bcdbc9
#
_cell.length_a   1.000
_cell.length_b   1.000
_cell.length_c   1.000
_cell.angle_alpha   90.00
_cell.angle_beta   90.00
_cell.angle_gamma   90.00
#
_symmetry.space_group_name_H-M   'P 1'
#
loop_
_entity.id
_entity.type
_entity.pdbx_description
1 polymer ?
#
loop_
_entity_poly.entity_id
_entity_poly.type
_entity_poly.pdbx_seq_one_letter_code
_entity_poly.pdbx_strand_id
1 'polypeptide(L)'
;MPGDRSEPRSRAHPGTAYGLAGCLVLLAVLAREPALDSPGFATVWPAGGLAVLWFVLRDARLLSLDTLLLAAAAATGNAVLGADPRLNAVFVGVTVTQTLLAVWLLRRWSPELWGCGGDRPLDRPRMLPRYGGALAVAMAVGALLGTAGAAAVSGEYEPLSGALYFGRTLVSSLIVVTLGILVGQWVSRPRPRGSLVGYGPVVELLAASGFTAAMYGLAFAFDDLPLVFPLLAATVWFGLRFSTLASAAHSFVVGVATQALTMTGYGPFAAVERADVGTLLAEFYVATIVVTGLALSTGRDERQALSAELLRTQEETLYQASLREAVLGSMNEGLFVLDEAGNLLVHNAAAAEIFGLAYDEVDWEVLAARSRQWADGSAVGTPERPSMRALAGETVRDAEQMITRTDGTQRVVSVSAVPLPRDEVRHRARALVIFRDISSEHARRAELAAFAGVVAHDLRNPLAAIDGWTEMIADELDSGNLSADLARDFVSRVRSSSRRMRELIRDLLAHATASQRDLEVERVDLAALVAEVATARHAESRVRVDPLPVVLADPVLVRQVLDNLIGNALKYVAAGVEPEIVVQGCRTDSRMVTVQVADNGIGIPAGEHERVFDEFHRAHYRDYEGSGLGLSIVRRIISRHDGTIVARANPSGQGSMFEFTLPAYDGE
;
A
#
# COMPACT_ATOMS: atom_id res chain seq x y z
N MET A 1 23.32 1.70 3.37
CA MET A 1 24.49 0.85 3.15
C MET A 1 24.21 -0.52 3.73
N PRO A 2 24.01 -1.56 2.93
CA PRO A 2 24.35 -2.91 3.32
C PRO A 2 25.39 -3.48 2.37
N GLY A 3 26.46 -4.02 2.95
CA GLY A 3 27.56 -4.63 2.22
C GLY A 3 27.13 -5.88 1.50
N ASP A 4 27.28 -5.83 0.21
CA ASP A 4 27.19 -6.96 -0.69
C ASP A 4 28.38 -7.91 -0.44
N ARG A 5 28.15 -8.93 0.39
CA ARG A 5 29.02 -10.09 0.45
C ARG A 5 28.57 -11.04 -0.65
N SER A 6 29.15 -10.90 -1.82
CA SER A 6 29.12 -11.92 -2.86
C SER A 6 29.70 -13.22 -2.27
N GLU A 7 28.82 -14.20 -2.00
CA GLU A 7 29.25 -15.55 -1.68
C GLU A 7 30.21 -16.05 -2.77
N PRO A 8 31.33 -16.70 -2.41
CA PRO A 8 32.23 -17.23 -3.39
C PRO A 8 31.51 -18.34 -4.19
N ARG A 9 31.39 -18.12 -5.53
CA ARG A 9 30.85 -19.10 -6.46
C ARG A 9 31.51 -20.46 -6.17
N SER A 10 30.72 -21.51 -5.96
CA SER A 10 31.20 -22.85 -5.76
C SER A 10 32.00 -23.23 -7.02
N ARG A 11 33.34 -23.29 -6.91
CA ARG A 11 34.22 -23.81 -7.97
C ARG A 11 33.79 -25.23 -8.24
N ALA A 12 33.51 -25.54 -9.52
CA ALA A 12 33.18 -26.91 -9.91
C ALA A 12 34.25 -27.88 -9.39
N HIS A 13 33.83 -29.01 -8.86
CA HIS A 13 34.71 -30.01 -8.22
C HIS A 13 35.86 -30.43 -9.16
N PRO A 14 37.09 -30.71 -8.68
CA PRO A 14 38.20 -31.16 -9.53
C PRO A 14 37.83 -32.34 -10.45
N GLY A 15 36.95 -33.23 -10.03
CA GLY A 15 36.42 -34.34 -10.82
C GLY A 15 35.76 -33.93 -12.14
N THR A 16 35.18 -32.71 -12.23
CA THR A 16 34.60 -32.22 -13.48
C THR A 16 35.66 -31.92 -14.56
N ALA A 17 36.87 -31.52 -14.16
CA ALA A 17 37.96 -31.28 -15.08
C ALA A 17 38.42 -32.59 -15.74
N TYR A 18 38.56 -33.66 -14.97
CA TYR A 18 38.93 -34.98 -15.51
C TYR A 18 37.83 -35.56 -16.41
N GLY A 19 36.54 -35.35 -16.05
CA GLY A 19 35.41 -35.74 -16.91
C GLY A 19 35.44 -35.00 -18.26
N LEU A 20 35.66 -33.69 -18.25
CA LEU A 20 35.73 -32.87 -19.47
C LEU A 20 36.95 -33.22 -20.32
N ALA A 21 38.11 -33.48 -19.70
CA ALA A 21 39.31 -33.95 -20.42
C ALA A 21 39.06 -35.33 -21.09
N GLY A 22 38.42 -36.25 -20.36
CA GLY A 22 38.02 -37.54 -20.90
C GLY A 22 37.03 -37.46 -22.06
N CYS A 23 36.02 -36.60 -21.95
CA CYS A 23 35.08 -36.30 -23.04
C CYS A 23 35.79 -35.72 -24.27
N LEU A 24 36.77 -34.86 -24.07
CA LEU A 24 37.54 -34.26 -25.17
C LEU A 24 38.35 -35.29 -25.91
N VAL A 25 39.00 -36.22 -25.20
CA VAL A 25 39.75 -37.36 -25.82
C VAL A 25 38.79 -38.32 -26.51
N LEU A 26 37.66 -38.66 -25.89
CA LEU A 26 36.65 -39.54 -26.49
C LEU A 26 36.10 -38.96 -27.79
N LEU A 27 35.76 -37.68 -27.79
CA LEU A 27 35.27 -36.98 -28.99
C LEU A 27 36.38 -36.94 -30.08
N ALA A 28 37.64 -36.78 -29.68
CA ALA A 28 38.77 -36.85 -30.60
C ALA A 28 38.88 -38.23 -31.27
N VAL A 29 38.65 -39.30 -30.53
CA VAL A 29 38.71 -40.68 -31.03
C VAL A 29 37.48 -41.03 -31.89
N LEU A 30 36.27 -40.66 -31.45
CA LEU A 30 35.02 -40.96 -32.19
C LEU A 30 34.90 -40.27 -33.55
N ALA A 31 35.56 -39.13 -33.72
CA ALA A 31 35.59 -38.42 -35.00
C ALA A 31 36.62 -38.93 -36.00
N ARG A 32 37.24 -40.07 -35.73
CA ARG A 32 38.35 -40.63 -36.53
C ARG A 32 37.90 -41.21 -37.86
N GLU A 33 36.75 -41.85 -37.93
CA GLU A 33 36.35 -42.65 -39.12
C GLU A 33 36.17 -41.85 -40.43
N PRO A 34 35.66 -40.59 -40.41
CA PRO A 34 35.49 -39.85 -41.67
C PRO A 34 36.74 -39.10 -42.15
N ALA A 35 37.86 -39.09 -41.38
CA ALA A 35 39.04 -38.23 -41.68
C ALA A 35 40.20 -38.96 -42.35
N LEU A 36 40.03 -40.25 -42.72
CA LEU A 36 41.12 -41.12 -43.19
C LEU A 36 41.64 -40.82 -44.60
N ASP A 37 40.92 -40.06 -45.44
CA ASP A 37 41.29 -39.79 -46.83
C ASP A 37 41.89 -38.39 -47.08
N SER A 38 42.07 -37.56 -46.06
CA SER A 38 42.69 -36.23 -46.22
C SER A 38 43.94 -36.08 -45.33
N PRO A 39 45.12 -35.95 -45.87
CA PRO A 39 46.33 -35.69 -45.10
C PRO A 39 46.33 -34.25 -44.62
N GLY A 40 46.14 -34.06 -43.32
CA GLY A 40 46.28 -32.79 -42.63
C GLY A 40 44.98 -32.18 -42.09
N PHE A 41 44.93 -32.02 -40.82
CA PHE A 41 43.84 -31.36 -39.99
C PHE A 41 42.66 -32.23 -39.60
N ALA A 42 42.93 -33.38 -39.00
CA ALA A 42 41.91 -34.11 -38.24
C ALA A 42 41.60 -33.39 -36.91
N THR A 43 40.86 -32.30 -36.98
CA THR A 43 40.34 -31.63 -35.75
C THR A 43 38.88 -32.02 -35.55
N VAL A 44 38.65 -32.69 -34.44
CA VAL A 44 37.35 -33.16 -34.04
C VAL A 44 36.39 -31.98 -33.90
N TRP A 45 35.29 -32.01 -34.63
CA TRP A 45 34.34 -30.92 -34.73
C TRP A 45 33.82 -30.37 -33.38
N PRO A 46 33.36 -31.10 -32.34
CA PRO A 46 32.91 -30.51 -31.07
C PRO A 46 34.02 -30.19 -30.07
N ALA A 47 35.27 -30.66 -30.27
CA ALA A 47 36.34 -30.57 -29.28
C ALA A 47 36.81 -29.15 -29.00
N GLY A 48 36.90 -28.28 -30.02
CA GLY A 48 37.32 -26.90 -29.87
C GLY A 48 36.34 -26.11 -29.00
N GLY A 49 35.04 -26.26 -29.24
CA GLY A 49 34.00 -25.64 -28.43
C GLY A 49 33.96 -26.16 -26.99
N LEU A 50 34.18 -27.48 -26.80
CA LEU A 50 34.20 -28.08 -25.45
C LEU A 50 35.38 -27.56 -24.63
N ALA A 51 36.55 -27.33 -25.25
CA ALA A 51 37.71 -26.75 -24.58
C ALA A 51 37.41 -25.33 -24.04
N VAL A 52 36.80 -24.47 -24.87
CA VAL A 52 36.40 -23.13 -24.45
C VAL A 52 35.33 -23.20 -23.34
N LEU A 53 34.30 -24.04 -23.49
CA LEU A 53 33.25 -24.23 -22.49
C LEU A 53 33.81 -24.72 -21.15
N TRP A 54 34.76 -25.67 -21.18
CA TRP A 54 35.44 -26.15 -19.97
C TRP A 54 36.04 -24.99 -19.16
N PHE A 55 36.83 -24.10 -19.83
CA PHE A 55 37.47 -22.97 -19.18
C PHE A 55 36.47 -21.90 -18.69
N VAL A 56 35.39 -21.70 -19.41
CA VAL A 56 34.27 -20.80 -18.99
C VAL A 56 33.60 -21.34 -17.74
N LEU A 57 33.23 -22.64 -17.68
CA LEU A 57 32.52 -23.24 -16.54
C LEU A 57 33.39 -23.32 -15.28
N ARG A 58 34.73 -23.53 -15.44
CA ARG A 58 35.62 -23.66 -14.28
C ARG A 58 36.27 -22.37 -13.83
N ASP A 59 36.04 -21.27 -14.52
CA ASP A 59 36.74 -19.99 -14.28
C ASP A 59 38.27 -20.17 -14.28
N ALA A 60 38.76 -21.03 -15.20
CA ALA A 60 40.17 -21.45 -15.25
C ALA A 60 41.10 -20.28 -15.62
N ARG A 61 42.30 -20.27 -14.98
CA ARG A 61 43.34 -19.26 -15.22
C ARG A 61 44.36 -19.75 -16.25
N LEU A 62 45.11 -18.81 -16.84
CA LEU A 62 46.10 -19.06 -17.87
C LEU A 62 47.15 -20.15 -17.51
N LEU A 63 47.62 -20.15 -16.28
CA LEU A 63 48.57 -21.15 -15.75
C LEU A 63 47.86 -21.95 -14.63
N SER A 64 47.08 -22.94 -15.04
CA SER A 64 46.33 -23.80 -14.13
C SER A 64 46.47 -25.27 -14.51
N LEU A 65 46.06 -26.15 -13.61
CA LEU A 65 45.94 -27.57 -13.88
C LEU A 65 45.05 -27.84 -15.11
N ASP A 66 44.02 -27.03 -15.31
CA ASP A 66 43.12 -27.13 -16.47
C ASP A 66 43.88 -26.91 -17.79
N THR A 67 44.84 -25.99 -17.84
CA THR A 67 45.69 -25.75 -19.03
C THR A 67 46.59 -26.96 -19.35
N LEU A 68 47.18 -27.55 -18.32
CA LEU A 68 48.00 -28.77 -18.48
C LEU A 68 47.14 -29.97 -18.93
N LEU A 69 45.98 -30.13 -18.36
CA LEU A 69 45.02 -31.18 -18.74
C LEU A 69 44.53 -31.00 -20.18
N LEU A 70 44.24 -29.76 -20.60
CA LEU A 70 43.85 -29.46 -21.97
C LEU A 70 44.97 -29.81 -22.94
N ALA A 71 46.21 -29.41 -22.64
CA ALA A 71 47.38 -29.74 -23.47
C ALA A 71 47.62 -31.27 -23.57
N ALA A 72 47.52 -31.98 -22.45
CA ALA A 72 47.64 -33.44 -22.40
C ALA A 72 46.50 -34.12 -23.18
N ALA A 73 45.24 -33.67 -23.02
CA ALA A 73 44.11 -34.22 -23.76
C ALA A 73 44.26 -34.01 -25.27
N ALA A 74 44.64 -32.80 -25.68
CA ALA A 74 44.89 -32.49 -27.10
C ALA A 74 46.05 -33.32 -27.67
N ALA A 75 47.17 -33.45 -26.94
CA ALA A 75 48.32 -34.25 -27.34
C ALA A 75 47.94 -35.72 -27.51
N THR A 76 47.19 -36.28 -26.55
CA THR A 76 46.73 -37.67 -26.59
C THR A 76 45.74 -37.90 -27.73
N GLY A 77 44.76 -36.99 -27.92
CA GLY A 77 43.81 -37.09 -29.03
C GLY A 77 44.49 -37.09 -30.40
N ASN A 78 45.39 -36.16 -30.62
CA ASN A 78 46.16 -36.09 -31.89
C ASN A 78 47.09 -37.31 -32.09
N ALA A 79 47.74 -37.81 -31.03
CA ALA A 79 48.60 -38.98 -31.10
C ALA A 79 47.81 -40.26 -31.44
N VAL A 80 46.59 -40.44 -30.84
CA VAL A 80 45.73 -41.57 -31.17
C VAL A 80 45.26 -41.53 -32.63
N LEU A 81 45.11 -40.34 -33.20
CA LEU A 81 44.81 -40.13 -34.62
C LEU A 81 46.01 -40.31 -35.55
N GLY A 82 47.18 -40.62 -35.01
CA GLY A 82 48.38 -40.89 -35.79
C GLY A 82 49.13 -39.64 -36.30
N ALA A 83 48.88 -38.46 -35.66
CA ALA A 83 49.57 -37.24 -36.03
C ALA A 83 51.08 -37.33 -35.80
N ASP A 84 51.89 -36.80 -36.78
CA ASP A 84 53.31 -36.63 -36.61
C ASP A 84 53.65 -35.89 -35.30
N PRO A 85 54.63 -36.32 -34.50
CA PRO A 85 54.98 -35.69 -33.23
C PRO A 85 55.25 -34.18 -33.32
N ARG A 86 55.81 -33.68 -34.41
CA ARG A 86 56.07 -32.25 -34.61
C ARG A 86 54.78 -31.48 -34.89
N LEU A 87 53.93 -32.01 -35.76
CA LEU A 87 52.63 -31.48 -36.04
C LEU A 87 51.71 -31.51 -34.79
N ASN A 88 51.80 -32.61 -34.03
CA ASN A 88 51.08 -32.72 -32.77
C ASN A 88 51.44 -31.58 -31.77
N ALA A 89 52.74 -31.29 -31.62
CA ALA A 89 53.21 -30.19 -30.78
C ALA A 89 52.65 -28.82 -31.24
N VAL A 90 52.61 -28.57 -32.54
CA VAL A 90 52.04 -27.37 -33.14
C VAL A 90 50.52 -27.27 -32.77
N PHE A 91 49.75 -28.32 -33.02
CA PHE A 91 48.30 -28.31 -32.79
C PHE A 91 47.91 -28.24 -31.32
N VAL A 92 48.71 -28.84 -30.41
CA VAL A 92 48.54 -28.65 -28.96
C VAL A 92 48.73 -27.18 -28.59
N GLY A 93 49.81 -26.55 -29.10
CA GLY A 93 50.05 -25.12 -28.88
C GLY A 93 48.91 -24.24 -29.41
N VAL A 94 48.39 -24.55 -30.59
CA VAL A 94 47.25 -23.84 -31.20
C VAL A 94 46.00 -24.01 -30.38
N THR A 95 45.65 -25.25 -29.98
CA THR A 95 44.46 -25.53 -29.18
C THR A 95 44.46 -24.78 -27.84
N VAL A 96 45.60 -24.80 -27.16
CA VAL A 96 45.74 -24.07 -25.89
C VAL A 96 45.62 -22.55 -26.11
N THR A 97 46.35 -22.01 -27.10
CA THR A 97 46.36 -20.56 -27.37
C THR A 97 44.99 -20.04 -27.77
N GLN A 98 44.29 -20.69 -28.71
CA GLN A 98 42.96 -20.26 -29.15
C GLN A 98 41.94 -20.35 -28.03
N THR A 99 41.99 -21.39 -27.16
CA THR A 99 41.07 -21.54 -26.02
C THR A 99 41.29 -20.43 -25.00
N LEU A 100 42.56 -20.17 -24.63
CA LEU A 100 42.87 -19.10 -23.66
C LEU A 100 42.52 -17.73 -24.21
N LEU A 101 42.77 -17.48 -25.49
CA LEU A 101 42.42 -16.22 -26.16
C LEU A 101 40.91 -16.06 -26.24
N ALA A 102 40.15 -17.10 -26.56
CA ALA A 102 38.68 -17.06 -26.59
C ALA A 102 38.11 -16.68 -25.20
N VAL A 103 38.57 -17.36 -24.15
CA VAL A 103 38.12 -17.08 -22.78
C VAL A 103 38.50 -15.67 -22.32
N TRP A 104 39.74 -15.22 -22.66
CA TRP A 104 40.18 -13.86 -22.34
C TRP A 104 39.33 -12.80 -23.05
N LEU A 105 39.06 -12.97 -24.35
CA LEU A 105 38.22 -12.07 -25.13
C LEU A 105 36.76 -12.06 -24.62
N LEU A 106 36.18 -13.23 -24.32
CA LEU A 106 34.86 -13.34 -23.76
C LEU A 106 34.75 -12.58 -22.44
N ARG A 107 35.70 -12.74 -21.53
CA ARG A 107 35.74 -11.99 -20.27
C ARG A 107 35.94 -10.48 -20.47
N ARG A 108 36.67 -10.08 -21.50
CA ARG A 108 36.97 -8.66 -21.79
C ARG A 108 35.82 -7.94 -22.53
N TRP A 109 35.13 -8.62 -23.46
CA TRP A 109 34.10 -8.03 -24.31
C TRP A 109 32.68 -8.30 -23.82
N SER A 110 32.48 -9.34 -23.04
CA SER A 110 31.21 -9.75 -22.49
C SER A 110 31.31 -10.09 -20.99
N PRO A 111 31.84 -9.19 -20.14
CA PRO A 111 32.04 -9.47 -18.70
C PRO A 111 30.77 -9.72 -17.95
N GLU A 112 29.64 -9.23 -18.45
CA GLU A 112 28.30 -9.42 -17.89
C GLU A 112 27.72 -10.82 -18.10
N LEU A 113 28.28 -11.58 -19.09
CA LEU A 113 27.80 -12.91 -19.45
C LEU A 113 28.12 -13.93 -18.36
N TRP A 114 27.15 -14.80 -18.08
CA TRP A 114 27.32 -15.90 -17.12
C TRP A 114 28.50 -16.80 -17.51
N GLY A 115 29.35 -17.13 -16.54
CA GLY A 115 30.57 -17.86 -16.76
C GLY A 115 31.77 -17.01 -17.21
N CYS A 116 31.57 -15.78 -17.68
CA CYS A 116 32.61 -14.85 -18.11
C CYS A 116 32.93 -13.75 -17.10
N GLY A 117 32.35 -13.81 -15.89
CA GLY A 117 32.51 -12.81 -14.83
C GLY A 117 31.17 -12.28 -14.31
N GLY A 118 30.14 -12.29 -15.13
CA GLY A 118 28.78 -11.87 -14.83
C GLY A 118 27.82 -13.02 -14.51
N ASP A 119 26.56 -12.68 -14.35
CA ASP A 119 25.45 -13.60 -14.09
C ASP A 119 24.32 -13.47 -15.13
N ARG A 120 24.46 -12.55 -16.09
CA ARG A 120 23.46 -12.31 -17.13
C ARG A 120 23.42 -13.43 -18.16
N PRO A 121 22.19 -13.84 -18.56
CA PRO A 121 22.01 -14.78 -19.64
C PRO A 121 22.36 -14.17 -21.00
N LEU A 122 22.58 -15.04 -21.98
CA LEU A 122 22.71 -14.66 -23.40
C LEU A 122 21.29 -14.52 -23.98
N ASP A 123 20.58 -13.45 -23.58
CA ASP A 123 19.16 -13.21 -23.90
C ASP A 123 18.92 -11.89 -24.66
N ARG A 124 19.99 -11.19 -25.06
CA ARG A 124 19.89 -9.90 -25.76
C ARG A 124 20.69 -9.88 -27.04
N PRO A 125 20.11 -9.46 -28.19
CA PRO A 125 20.78 -9.40 -29.48
C PRO A 125 22.09 -8.59 -29.47
N ARG A 126 22.14 -7.52 -28.67
CA ARG A 126 23.34 -6.65 -28.54
C ARG A 126 24.58 -7.35 -27.97
N MET A 127 24.41 -8.51 -27.32
CA MET A 127 25.50 -9.30 -26.78
C MET A 127 26.12 -10.19 -27.86
N LEU A 128 25.39 -10.58 -28.90
CA LEU A 128 25.81 -11.52 -29.92
C LEU A 128 27.04 -11.07 -30.71
N PRO A 129 27.17 -9.80 -31.17
CA PRO A 129 28.36 -9.35 -31.88
C PRO A 129 29.65 -9.44 -31.04
N ARG A 130 29.55 -9.11 -29.73
CA ARG A 130 30.68 -9.18 -28.80
C ARG A 130 31.03 -10.63 -28.49
N TYR A 131 30.03 -11.46 -28.24
CA TYR A 131 30.18 -12.88 -27.98
C TYR A 131 30.75 -13.64 -29.19
N GLY A 132 30.06 -13.53 -30.33
CA GLY A 132 30.50 -14.18 -31.58
C GLY A 132 31.80 -13.65 -32.10
N GLY A 133 32.04 -12.33 -32.01
CA GLY A 133 33.30 -11.69 -32.41
C GLY A 133 34.48 -12.16 -31.57
N ALA A 134 34.32 -12.36 -30.26
CA ALA A 134 35.35 -12.89 -29.38
C ALA A 134 35.79 -14.32 -29.82
N LEU A 135 34.81 -15.18 -30.11
CA LEU A 135 35.07 -16.52 -30.63
C LEU A 135 35.72 -16.48 -32.00
N ALA A 136 35.19 -15.67 -32.93
CA ALA A 136 35.71 -15.56 -34.29
C ALA A 136 37.18 -15.10 -34.33
N VAL A 137 37.53 -14.07 -33.55
CA VAL A 137 38.91 -13.59 -33.47
C VAL A 137 39.86 -14.66 -32.91
N ALA A 138 39.44 -15.34 -31.83
CA ALA A 138 40.29 -16.40 -31.25
C ALA A 138 40.51 -17.58 -32.21
N MET A 139 39.44 -18.00 -32.90
CA MET A 139 39.53 -19.11 -33.88
C MET A 139 40.32 -18.70 -35.13
N ALA A 140 40.22 -17.45 -35.59
CA ALA A 140 41.03 -16.92 -36.69
C ALA A 140 42.53 -16.92 -36.35
N VAL A 141 42.89 -16.49 -35.13
CA VAL A 141 44.29 -16.58 -34.66
C VAL A 141 44.77 -18.03 -34.59
N GLY A 142 43.91 -18.93 -34.07
CA GLY A 142 44.21 -20.37 -34.06
C GLY A 142 44.45 -20.93 -35.47
N ALA A 143 43.61 -20.56 -36.44
CA ALA A 143 43.76 -20.98 -37.85
C ALA A 143 45.07 -20.47 -38.46
N LEU A 144 45.40 -19.22 -38.25
CA LEU A 144 46.66 -18.63 -38.73
C LEU A 144 47.90 -19.31 -38.13
N LEU A 145 47.91 -19.55 -36.82
CA LEU A 145 49.00 -20.22 -36.12
C LEU A 145 49.13 -21.70 -36.58
N GLY A 146 47.98 -22.38 -36.77
CA GLY A 146 47.90 -23.76 -37.19
C GLY A 146 48.47 -23.97 -38.61
N THR A 147 48.01 -23.13 -39.56
CA THR A 147 48.49 -23.19 -40.95
C THR A 147 49.96 -22.80 -41.07
N ALA A 148 50.40 -21.74 -40.39
CA ALA A 148 51.80 -21.33 -40.38
C ALA A 148 52.68 -22.40 -39.73
N GLY A 149 52.29 -23.02 -38.64
CA GLY A 149 53.03 -24.09 -37.98
C GLY A 149 53.06 -25.36 -38.78
N ALA A 150 51.95 -25.73 -39.43
CA ALA A 150 51.94 -26.88 -40.35
C ALA A 150 52.88 -26.68 -41.57
N ALA A 151 52.82 -25.51 -42.20
CA ALA A 151 53.72 -25.15 -43.32
C ALA A 151 55.21 -25.18 -42.92
N ALA A 152 55.53 -24.75 -41.69
CA ALA A 152 56.88 -24.78 -41.15
C ALA A 152 57.41 -26.22 -40.95
N VAL A 153 56.51 -27.19 -40.71
CA VAL A 153 56.88 -28.61 -40.52
C VAL A 153 56.84 -29.40 -41.82
N SER A 154 55.82 -29.20 -42.67
CA SER A 154 55.61 -29.93 -43.91
C SER A 154 56.30 -29.30 -45.15
N GLY A 155 56.58 -28.00 -45.09
CA GLY A 155 57.13 -27.25 -46.25
C GLY A 155 56.04 -26.80 -47.24
N GLU A 156 54.78 -27.17 -47.05
CA GLU A 156 53.69 -26.86 -47.96
C GLU A 156 52.68 -25.93 -47.27
N TYR A 157 52.22 -24.89 -47.97
CA TYR A 157 51.19 -23.94 -47.46
C TYR A 157 49.92 -24.06 -48.28
N GLU A 158 48.86 -24.48 -47.62
CA GLU A 158 47.52 -24.64 -48.18
C GLU A 158 46.49 -23.69 -47.53
N PRO A 159 46.16 -22.57 -48.21
CA PRO A 159 45.20 -21.56 -47.61
C PRO A 159 43.86 -22.13 -47.31
N LEU A 160 43.34 -23.07 -48.07
CA LEU A 160 42.04 -23.68 -47.92
C LEU A 160 41.96 -24.50 -46.61
N SER A 161 43.04 -25.18 -46.24
CA SER A 161 43.13 -25.88 -44.96
C SER A 161 42.99 -24.96 -43.76
N GLY A 162 43.48 -23.71 -43.84
CA GLY A 162 43.26 -22.68 -42.83
C GLY A 162 41.80 -22.23 -42.71
N ALA A 163 41.12 -22.07 -43.86
CA ALA A 163 39.72 -21.71 -43.89
C ALA A 163 38.83 -22.81 -43.30
N LEU A 164 39.09 -24.08 -43.62
CA LEU A 164 38.43 -25.25 -43.07
C LEU A 164 38.64 -25.35 -41.54
N TYR A 165 39.87 -25.16 -41.07
CA TYR A 165 40.17 -25.15 -39.65
C TYR A 165 39.41 -24.04 -38.92
N PHE A 166 39.39 -22.82 -39.46
CA PHE A 166 38.64 -21.69 -38.92
C PHE A 166 37.15 -22.00 -38.84
N GLY A 167 36.54 -22.44 -39.95
CA GLY A 167 35.13 -22.75 -40.02
C GLY A 167 34.70 -23.76 -38.95
N ARG A 168 35.40 -24.91 -38.91
CA ARG A 168 35.15 -26.00 -37.94
C ARG A 168 35.23 -25.55 -36.49
N THR A 169 36.31 -24.84 -36.14
CA THR A 169 36.54 -24.41 -34.75
C THR A 169 35.58 -23.30 -34.34
N LEU A 170 35.22 -22.40 -35.25
CA LEU A 170 34.24 -21.35 -35.02
C LEU A 170 32.85 -21.93 -34.79
N VAL A 171 32.37 -22.80 -35.70
CA VAL A 171 31.06 -23.43 -35.61
C VAL A 171 30.94 -24.27 -34.34
N SER A 172 31.94 -25.09 -34.07
CA SER A 172 32.03 -25.86 -32.83
C SER A 172 31.90 -24.98 -31.60
N SER A 173 32.68 -23.89 -31.56
CA SER A 173 32.66 -22.96 -30.42
C SER A 173 31.31 -22.22 -30.29
N LEU A 174 30.74 -21.75 -31.40
CA LEU A 174 29.42 -21.09 -31.39
C LEU A 174 28.33 -22.00 -30.88
N ILE A 175 28.30 -23.27 -31.28
CA ILE A 175 27.27 -24.22 -30.88
C ILE A 175 27.47 -24.69 -29.44
N VAL A 176 28.66 -25.26 -29.15
CA VAL A 176 28.91 -25.95 -27.88
C VAL A 176 29.00 -24.97 -26.72
N VAL A 177 29.67 -23.83 -26.89
CA VAL A 177 29.79 -22.83 -25.82
C VAL A 177 28.46 -22.17 -25.56
N THR A 178 27.67 -21.84 -26.60
CA THR A 178 26.32 -21.26 -26.43
C THR A 178 25.41 -22.20 -25.68
N LEU A 179 25.27 -23.44 -26.15
CA LEU A 179 24.41 -24.43 -25.52
C LEU A 179 24.86 -24.71 -24.07
N GLY A 180 26.18 -24.85 -23.86
CA GLY A 180 26.74 -25.11 -22.54
C GLY A 180 26.48 -23.97 -21.53
N ILE A 181 26.64 -22.72 -21.96
CA ILE A 181 26.31 -21.54 -21.14
C ILE A 181 24.82 -21.52 -20.82
N LEU A 182 23.93 -21.70 -21.80
CA LEU A 182 22.47 -21.66 -21.61
C LEU A 182 21.96 -22.81 -20.70
N VAL A 183 22.52 -24.02 -20.89
CA VAL A 183 22.20 -25.16 -20.01
C VAL A 183 22.73 -24.91 -18.60
N GLY A 184 23.95 -24.44 -18.43
CA GLY A 184 24.54 -24.12 -17.15
C GLY A 184 23.71 -23.09 -16.39
N GLN A 185 23.23 -22.05 -17.05
CA GLN A 185 22.32 -21.07 -16.50
C GLN A 185 20.96 -21.66 -16.11
N TRP A 186 20.38 -22.50 -16.98
CA TRP A 186 19.10 -23.14 -16.74
C TRP A 186 19.15 -24.05 -15.50
N VAL A 187 20.25 -24.78 -15.31
CA VAL A 187 20.48 -25.64 -14.13
C VAL A 187 20.70 -24.82 -12.86
N SER A 188 21.40 -23.67 -12.97
CA SER A 188 21.76 -22.82 -11.82
C SER A 188 20.62 -21.93 -11.32
N ARG A 189 19.54 -21.75 -12.07
CA ARG A 189 18.39 -20.93 -11.66
C ARG A 189 17.44 -21.69 -10.75
N PRO A 190 17.01 -21.10 -9.63
CA PRO A 190 15.97 -21.69 -8.80
C PRO A 190 14.66 -21.76 -9.61
N ARG A 191 14.09 -22.95 -9.70
CA ARG A 191 12.79 -23.15 -10.38
C ARG A 191 11.66 -22.71 -9.46
N PRO A 192 10.69 -21.91 -9.94
CA PRO A 192 9.46 -21.70 -9.19
C PRO A 192 8.76 -23.06 -9.01
N ARG A 193 8.57 -23.47 -7.76
CA ARG A 193 7.81 -24.69 -7.44
C ARG A 193 6.39 -24.51 -7.92
N GLY A 194 5.94 -25.33 -8.86
CA GLY A 194 4.52 -25.40 -9.26
C GLY A 194 4.15 -24.84 -10.63
N SER A 195 5.09 -24.44 -11.50
CA SER A 195 4.74 -24.15 -12.90
C SER A 195 4.48 -25.47 -13.65
N LEU A 196 3.24 -25.87 -13.72
CA LEU A 196 2.80 -26.90 -14.66
C LEU A 196 3.02 -26.32 -16.07
N VAL A 197 3.99 -26.86 -16.80
CA VAL A 197 4.16 -26.56 -18.23
C VAL A 197 2.90 -27.07 -18.92
N GLY A 198 2.08 -26.16 -19.45
CA GLY A 198 0.87 -26.56 -20.18
C GLY A 198 1.24 -27.49 -21.34
N TYR A 199 0.40 -28.45 -21.67
CA TYR A 199 0.64 -29.42 -22.77
C TYR A 199 0.87 -28.76 -24.13
N GLY A 200 0.29 -27.57 -24.37
CA GLY A 200 0.41 -26.84 -25.65
C GLY A 200 1.83 -26.55 -26.11
N PRO A 201 2.71 -25.94 -25.27
CA PRO A 201 4.10 -25.68 -25.68
C PRO A 201 4.93 -26.94 -25.96
N VAL A 202 4.64 -28.04 -25.26
CA VAL A 202 5.35 -29.33 -25.48
C VAL A 202 4.93 -29.94 -26.81
N VAL A 203 3.64 -29.96 -27.11
CA VAL A 203 3.10 -30.47 -28.40
C VAL A 203 3.66 -29.66 -29.59
N GLU A 204 3.70 -28.33 -29.44
CA GLU A 204 4.26 -27.44 -30.48
C GLU A 204 5.75 -27.70 -30.70
N LEU A 205 6.52 -27.90 -29.62
CA LEU A 205 7.96 -28.23 -29.71
C LEU A 205 8.18 -29.57 -30.41
N LEU A 206 7.39 -30.58 -30.10
CA LEU A 206 7.45 -31.89 -30.76
C LEU A 206 7.06 -31.78 -32.24
N ALA A 207 6.02 -31.02 -32.57
CA ALA A 207 5.61 -30.79 -33.95
C ALA A 207 6.68 -30.06 -34.77
N ALA A 208 7.28 -29.01 -34.20
CA ALA A 208 8.37 -28.26 -34.83
C ALA A 208 9.63 -29.14 -35.04
N SER A 209 9.96 -29.98 -34.03
CA SER A 209 11.06 -30.93 -34.14
C SER A 209 10.81 -32.00 -35.19
N GLY A 210 9.59 -32.54 -35.25
CA GLY A 210 9.18 -33.50 -36.30
C GLY A 210 9.20 -32.90 -37.71
N PHE A 211 8.72 -31.67 -37.85
CA PHE A 211 8.80 -30.89 -39.07
C PHE A 211 10.26 -30.69 -39.52
N THR A 212 11.12 -30.30 -38.60
CA THR A 212 12.55 -30.15 -38.86
C THR A 212 13.15 -31.45 -39.36
N ALA A 213 12.92 -32.57 -38.66
CA ALA A 213 13.43 -33.88 -39.04
C ALA A 213 12.95 -34.31 -40.45
N ALA A 214 11.68 -34.08 -40.74
CA ALA A 214 11.15 -34.38 -42.07
C ALA A 214 11.76 -33.52 -43.18
N MET A 215 11.93 -32.21 -42.94
CA MET A 215 12.57 -31.28 -43.88
C MET A 215 14.04 -31.65 -44.15
N TYR A 216 14.81 -31.97 -43.09
CA TYR A 216 16.19 -32.39 -43.23
C TYR A 216 16.30 -33.76 -43.91
N GLY A 217 15.47 -34.71 -43.50
CA GLY A 217 15.39 -36.01 -44.15
C GLY A 217 15.13 -35.89 -45.65
N LEU A 218 14.17 -35.04 -46.05
CA LEU A 218 13.87 -34.79 -47.46
C LEU A 218 15.05 -34.11 -48.19
N ALA A 219 15.63 -33.05 -47.60
CA ALA A 219 16.71 -32.28 -48.24
C ALA A 219 17.99 -33.10 -48.43
N PHE A 220 18.27 -34.04 -47.51
CA PHE A 220 19.45 -34.90 -47.60
C PHE A 220 19.22 -36.23 -48.36
N ALA A 221 17.95 -36.53 -48.70
CA ALA A 221 17.62 -37.67 -49.54
C ALA A 221 17.72 -37.38 -51.06
N PHE A 222 17.74 -36.09 -51.46
CA PHE A 222 17.83 -35.65 -52.85
C PHE A 222 19.09 -34.80 -53.06
N ASP A 223 20.17 -35.41 -53.53
CA ASP A 223 21.48 -34.78 -53.65
C ASP A 223 21.54 -33.72 -54.77
N ASP A 224 20.69 -33.85 -55.79
CA ASP A 224 20.67 -32.97 -56.99
C ASP A 224 19.84 -31.67 -56.80
N LEU A 225 19.15 -31.50 -55.66
CA LEU A 225 18.27 -30.34 -55.46
C LEU A 225 18.87 -29.34 -54.44
N PRO A 226 18.81 -28.02 -54.75
CA PRO A 226 19.31 -26.99 -53.82
C PRO A 226 18.34 -26.72 -52.67
N LEU A 227 17.94 -27.78 -51.95
CA LEU A 227 16.94 -27.71 -50.86
C LEU A 227 17.49 -27.16 -49.55
N VAL A 228 18.66 -26.54 -49.54
CA VAL A 228 19.31 -25.99 -48.36
C VAL A 228 18.57 -24.78 -47.78
N PHE A 229 18.07 -23.88 -48.65
CA PHE A 229 17.41 -22.65 -48.20
C PHE A 229 16.10 -22.87 -47.41
N PRO A 230 15.20 -23.81 -47.83
CA PRO A 230 14.01 -24.11 -47.03
C PRO A 230 14.28 -24.57 -45.62
N LEU A 231 15.46 -25.18 -45.36
CA LEU A 231 15.84 -25.64 -44.02
C LEU A 231 16.02 -24.51 -43.02
N LEU A 232 16.34 -23.28 -43.47
CA LEU A 232 16.39 -22.11 -42.61
C LEU A 232 15.03 -21.75 -42.02
N ALA A 233 13.92 -22.12 -42.68
CA ALA A 233 12.60 -21.84 -42.19
C ALA A 233 12.33 -22.51 -40.83
N ALA A 234 12.83 -23.72 -40.61
CA ALA A 234 12.75 -24.41 -39.32
C ALA A 234 13.50 -23.64 -38.22
N THR A 235 14.70 -23.15 -38.52
CA THR A 235 15.49 -22.34 -37.57
C THR A 235 14.84 -21.01 -37.25
N VAL A 236 14.24 -20.34 -38.25
CA VAL A 236 13.46 -19.11 -38.07
C VAL A 236 12.25 -19.39 -37.17
N TRP A 237 11.54 -20.49 -37.41
CA TRP A 237 10.42 -20.89 -36.56
C TRP A 237 10.84 -21.10 -35.11
N PHE A 238 11.91 -21.88 -34.87
CA PHE A 238 12.47 -22.07 -33.53
C PHE A 238 12.88 -20.76 -32.86
N GLY A 239 13.58 -19.88 -33.56
CA GLY A 239 14.04 -18.60 -33.05
C GLY A 239 12.88 -17.64 -32.68
N LEU A 240 11.80 -17.63 -33.45
CA LEU A 240 10.64 -16.76 -33.20
C LEU A 240 9.70 -17.32 -32.15
N ARG A 241 9.63 -18.65 -31.97
CA ARG A 241 8.58 -19.27 -31.16
C ARG A 241 9.07 -19.81 -29.82
N PHE A 242 10.29 -20.35 -29.77
CA PHE A 242 10.83 -21.01 -28.59
C PHE A 242 11.93 -20.19 -27.89
N SER A 243 12.25 -20.55 -26.65
CA SER A 243 13.30 -19.89 -25.87
C SER A 243 14.68 -19.98 -26.55
N THR A 244 15.59 -19.07 -26.18
CA THR A 244 16.96 -19.09 -26.68
C THR A 244 17.65 -20.43 -26.42
N LEU A 245 17.38 -21.11 -25.30
CA LEU A 245 17.88 -22.46 -25.02
C LEU A 245 17.36 -23.49 -26.02
N ALA A 246 16.05 -23.48 -26.31
CA ALA A 246 15.47 -24.44 -27.27
C ALA A 246 15.97 -24.18 -28.69
N SER A 247 16.14 -22.91 -29.09
CA SER A 247 16.70 -22.53 -30.37
C SER A 247 18.19 -22.96 -30.49
N ALA A 248 18.96 -22.81 -29.43
CA ALA A 248 20.36 -23.29 -29.40
C ALA A 248 20.46 -24.81 -29.45
N ALA A 249 19.56 -25.53 -28.76
CA ALA A 249 19.48 -26.99 -28.81
C ALA A 249 19.10 -27.47 -30.21
N HIS A 250 18.11 -26.82 -30.86
CA HIS A 250 17.78 -27.07 -32.27
C HIS A 250 18.98 -26.87 -33.18
N SER A 251 19.67 -25.72 -33.06
CA SER A 251 20.87 -25.44 -33.89
C SER A 251 22.01 -26.46 -33.66
N PHE A 252 22.15 -26.95 -32.43
CA PHE A 252 23.12 -28.03 -32.12
C PHE A 252 22.76 -29.33 -32.85
N VAL A 253 21.51 -29.79 -32.69
CA VAL A 253 21.07 -31.07 -33.33
C VAL A 253 21.18 -30.99 -34.83
N VAL A 254 20.69 -29.91 -35.42
CA VAL A 254 20.71 -29.69 -36.85
C VAL A 254 22.14 -29.53 -37.38
N GLY A 255 22.99 -28.80 -36.66
CA GLY A 255 24.41 -28.63 -37.03
C GLY A 255 25.17 -29.96 -37.02
N VAL A 256 24.96 -30.78 -35.97
CA VAL A 256 25.55 -32.13 -35.90
C VAL A 256 25.07 -33.01 -37.05
N ALA A 257 23.74 -33.01 -37.32
CA ALA A 257 23.16 -33.82 -38.40
C ALA A 257 23.69 -33.38 -39.77
N THR A 258 23.72 -32.07 -40.05
CA THR A 258 24.28 -31.54 -41.31
C THR A 258 25.72 -32.00 -41.52
N GLN A 259 26.55 -31.85 -40.51
CA GLN A 259 27.95 -32.20 -40.60
C GLN A 259 28.17 -33.72 -40.79
N ALA A 260 27.45 -34.54 -39.97
CA ALA A 260 27.56 -36.00 -40.05
C ALA A 260 27.10 -36.54 -41.42
N LEU A 261 25.95 -36.06 -41.92
CA LEU A 261 25.45 -36.49 -43.23
C LEU A 261 26.36 -36.05 -44.37
N THR A 262 26.86 -34.81 -44.35
CA THR A 262 27.84 -34.35 -45.35
C THR A 262 29.11 -35.19 -45.36
N MET A 263 29.65 -35.56 -44.19
CA MET A 263 30.86 -36.39 -44.08
C MET A 263 30.65 -37.84 -44.54
N THR A 264 29.43 -38.36 -44.43
CA THR A 264 29.06 -39.69 -44.91
C THR A 264 28.65 -39.72 -46.38
N GLY A 265 28.78 -38.59 -47.08
CA GLY A 265 28.55 -38.51 -48.51
C GLY A 265 27.08 -38.26 -48.89
N TYR A 266 26.20 -37.85 -47.95
CA TYR A 266 24.81 -37.56 -48.22
C TYR A 266 24.50 -36.05 -48.22
N GLY A 267 23.61 -35.67 -49.12
CA GLY A 267 22.99 -34.35 -49.19
C GLY A 267 23.73 -33.31 -50.04
N PRO A 268 23.19 -32.10 -50.12
CA PRO A 268 23.54 -31.11 -51.12
C PRO A 268 25.00 -30.59 -50.96
N PHE A 269 25.62 -30.71 -49.81
CA PHE A 269 27.00 -30.30 -49.58
C PHE A 269 27.98 -31.38 -49.97
N ALA A 270 27.60 -32.65 -49.91
CA ALA A 270 28.41 -33.78 -50.37
C ALA A 270 28.42 -33.90 -51.92
N ALA A 271 27.39 -33.38 -52.60
CA ALA A 271 27.30 -33.32 -54.05
C ALA A 271 28.26 -32.31 -54.70
N VAL A 272 28.97 -31.50 -53.94
CA VAL A 272 29.98 -30.55 -54.44
C VAL A 272 31.22 -31.32 -54.90
N GLU A 273 31.64 -31.17 -56.17
CA GLU A 273 32.76 -31.88 -56.77
C GLU A 273 34.02 -31.89 -55.91
N ARG A 274 34.25 -30.81 -55.21
CA ARG A 274 35.37 -30.67 -54.27
C ARG A 274 34.89 -30.87 -52.84
N ALA A 275 35.26 -31.98 -52.23
CA ALA A 275 34.85 -32.33 -50.87
C ALA A 275 35.23 -31.28 -49.78
N ASP A 276 36.37 -30.62 -49.95
CA ASP A 276 36.85 -29.55 -49.10
C ASP A 276 35.95 -28.30 -49.18
N VAL A 277 35.51 -27.92 -50.37
CA VAL A 277 34.58 -26.81 -50.60
C VAL A 277 33.18 -27.16 -50.07
N GLY A 278 32.70 -28.40 -50.31
CA GLY A 278 31.45 -28.90 -49.77
C GLY A 278 31.39 -28.81 -48.23
N THR A 279 32.46 -29.24 -47.58
CA THR A 279 32.62 -29.14 -46.12
C THR A 279 32.58 -27.67 -45.63
N LEU A 280 33.30 -26.76 -46.29
CA LEU A 280 33.31 -25.34 -45.96
C LEU A 280 31.93 -24.70 -46.11
N LEU A 281 31.17 -25.07 -47.14
CA LEU A 281 29.81 -24.61 -47.35
C LEU A 281 28.85 -25.11 -46.24
N ALA A 282 29.00 -26.38 -45.83
CA ALA A 282 28.26 -26.94 -44.72
C ALA A 282 28.53 -26.19 -43.39
N GLU A 283 29.80 -25.89 -43.12
CA GLU A 283 30.19 -25.10 -41.94
C GLU A 283 29.63 -23.69 -41.98
N PHE A 284 29.70 -23.01 -43.11
CA PHE A 284 29.10 -21.69 -43.29
C PHE A 284 27.58 -21.71 -43.11
N TYR A 285 26.90 -22.75 -43.63
CA TYR A 285 25.46 -22.95 -43.44
C TYR A 285 25.13 -23.15 -41.96
N VAL A 286 25.87 -24.00 -41.24
CA VAL A 286 25.65 -24.23 -39.82
C VAL A 286 25.91 -22.96 -38.99
N ALA A 287 26.95 -22.19 -39.32
CA ALA A 287 27.18 -20.88 -38.69
C ALA A 287 25.98 -19.93 -38.88
N THR A 288 25.42 -19.92 -40.11
CA THR A 288 24.22 -19.11 -40.44
C THR A 288 23.01 -19.52 -39.62
N ILE A 289 22.78 -20.83 -39.47
CA ILE A 289 21.69 -21.37 -38.61
C ILE A 289 21.85 -20.90 -37.18
N VAL A 290 23.03 -21.04 -36.59
CA VAL A 290 23.31 -20.67 -35.21
C VAL A 290 23.11 -19.18 -34.99
N VAL A 291 23.70 -18.34 -35.83
CA VAL A 291 23.61 -16.89 -35.72
C VAL A 291 22.16 -16.42 -35.88
N THR A 292 21.45 -16.96 -36.91
CA THR A 292 20.05 -16.61 -37.17
C THR A 292 19.13 -17.04 -35.99
N GLY A 293 19.27 -18.28 -35.54
CA GLY A 293 18.50 -18.81 -34.44
C GLY A 293 18.70 -18.01 -33.14
N LEU A 294 19.95 -17.69 -32.83
CA LEU A 294 20.27 -16.87 -31.66
C LEU A 294 19.79 -15.44 -31.79
N ALA A 295 19.94 -14.80 -32.95
CA ALA A 295 19.50 -13.42 -33.14
C ALA A 295 17.98 -13.28 -32.99
N LEU A 296 17.24 -14.21 -33.56
CA LEU A 296 15.77 -14.21 -33.47
C LEU A 296 15.29 -14.54 -32.04
N SER A 297 15.84 -15.58 -31.42
CA SER A 297 15.42 -16.02 -30.08
C SER A 297 15.77 -15.02 -28.98
N THR A 298 16.99 -14.45 -29.02
CA THR A 298 17.37 -13.40 -28.06
C THR A 298 16.56 -12.12 -28.25
N GLY A 299 16.23 -11.75 -29.51
CA GLY A 299 15.37 -10.60 -29.79
C GLY A 299 13.92 -10.81 -29.32
N ARG A 300 13.43 -12.04 -29.38
CA ARG A 300 12.15 -12.43 -28.81
C ARG A 300 12.16 -12.35 -27.27
N ASP A 301 13.17 -12.96 -26.65
CA ASP A 301 13.28 -13.00 -25.19
C ASP A 301 13.43 -11.58 -24.62
N GLU A 302 14.20 -10.68 -25.27
CA GLU A 302 14.31 -9.27 -24.89
C GLU A 302 12.96 -8.54 -25.01
N ARG A 303 12.23 -8.74 -26.12
CA ARG A 303 10.90 -8.13 -26.30
C ARG A 303 9.90 -8.61 -25.25
N GLN A 304 9.91 -9.89 -24.92
CA GLN A 304 9.04 -10.44 -23.87
C GLN A 304 9.37 -9.86 -22.49
N ALA A 305 10.65 -9.73 -22.17
CA ALA A 305 11.10 -9.13 -20.91
C ALA A 305 10.67 -7.66 -20.79
N LEU A 306 10.87 -6.87 -21.86
CA LEU A 306 10.47 -5.45 -21.91
C LEU A 306 8.94 -5.29 -21.82
N SER A 307 8.18 -6.14 -22.50
CA SER A 307 6.71 -6.10 -22.43
C SER A 307 6.22 -6.41 -21.02
N ALA A 308 6.82 -7.38 -20.34
CA ALA A 308 6.48 -7.72 -18.95
C ALA A 308 6.84 -6.59 -17.98
N GLU A 309 7.95 -5.89 -18.20
CA GLU A 309 8.35 -4.72 -17.40
C GLU A 309 7.39 -3.54 -17.60
N LEU A 310 7.01 -3.25 -18.84
CA LEU A 310 6.04 -2.20 -19.16
C LEU A 310 4.67 -2.46 -18.50
N LEU A 311 4.17 -3.69 -18.57
CA LEU A 311 2.90 -4.04 -17.92
C LEU A 311 2.97 -3.86 -16.42
N ARG A 312 4.04 -4.28 -15.75
CA ARG A 312 4.23 -4.08 -14.31
C ARG A 312 4.27 -2.59 -13.94
N THR A 313 5.01 -1.79 -14.70
CA THR A 313 5.08 -0.33 -14.46
C THR A 313 3.72 0.33 -14.67
N GLN A 314 2.97 -0.11 -15.66
CA GLN A 314 1.62 0.40 -15.91
C GLN A 314 0.66 0.01 -14.76
N GLU A 315 0.67 -1.25 -14.32
CA GLU A 315 -0.13 -1.71 -13.16
C GLU A 315 0.21 -0.92 -11.89
N GLU A 316 1.50 -0.69 -11.62
CA GLU A 316 1.94 0.08 -10.47
C GLU A 316 1.48 1.54 -10.57
N THR A 317 1.55 2.16 -11.74
CA THR A 317 1.07 3.53 -11.97
C THR A 317 -0.45 3.63 -11.74
N LEU A 318 -1.23 2.69 -12.26
CA LEU A 318 -2.67 2.64 -12.05
C LEU A 318 -3.03 2.41 -10.58
N TYR A 319 -2.31 1.51 -9.90
CA TYR A 319 -2.48 1.28 -8.47
C TYR A 319 -2.21 2.54 -7.64
N GLN A 320 -1.12 3.26 -7.93
CA GLN A 320 -0.78 4.52 -7.26
C GLN A 320 -1.84 5.61 -7.52
N ALA A 321 -2.37 5.68 -8.74
CA ALA A 321 -3.44 6.63 -9.08
C ALA A 321 -4.73 6.31 -8.30
N SER A 322 -5.16 5.03 -8.28
CA SER A 322 -6.35 4.61 -7.55
C SER A 322 -6.22 4.76 -6.04
N LEU A 323 -5.04 4.49 -5.48
CA LEU A 323 -4.76 4.70 -4.06
C LEU A 323 -4.88 6.19 -3.69
N ARG A 324 -4.32 7.08 -4.53
CA ARG A 324 -4.41 8.53 -4.32
C ARG A 324 -5.85 9.02 -4.37
N GLU A 325 -6.65 8.53 -5.31
CA GLU A 325 -8.07 8.85 -5.40
C GLU A 325 -8.87 8.33 -4.21
N ALA A 326 -8.62 7.09 -3.76
CA ALA A 326 -9.26 6.52 -2.59
C ALA A 326 -8.91 7.29 -1.30
N VAL A 327 -7.65 7.69 -1.11
CA VAL A 327 -7.23 8.50 0.04
C VAL A 327 -7.95 9.85 0.03
N LEU A 328 -7.93 10.58 -1.09
CA LEU A 328 -8.60 11.88 -1.20
C LEU A 328 -10.11 11.77 -1.03
N GLY A 329 -10.72 10.69 -1.54
CA GLY A 329 -12.17 10.46 -1.43
C GLY A 329 -12.64 10.01 -0.04
N SER A 330 -11.77 9.37 0.75
CA SER A 330 -12.11 8.91 2.12
C SER A 330 -11.86 9.96 3.19
N MET A 331 -11.22 11.07 2.87
CA MET A 331 -10.98 12.14 3.84
C MET A 331 -12.28 12.90 4.16
N ASN A 332 -12.57 13.07 5.45
CA ASN A 332 -13.68 13.90 5.94
C ASN A 332 -13.32 15.39 5.98
N GLU A 333 -12.06 15.73 5.78
CA GLU A 333 -11.58 17.09 5.70
C GLU A 333 -11.61 17.56 4.25
N GLY A 334 -12.11 18.77 4.02
CA GLY A 334 -12.06 19.41 2.71
C GLY A 334 -10.63 19.77 2.35
N LEU A 335 -10.23 19.41 1.15
CA LEU A 335 -8.90 19.68 0.61
C LEU A 335 -9.01 20.36 -0.74
N PHE A 336 -8.22 21.39 -0.96
CA PHE A 336 -7.99 21.93 -2.30
C PHE A 336 -6.55 22.45 -2.48
N VAL A 337 -6.11 22.47 -3.73
CA VAL A 337 -4.81 23.01 -4.15
C VAL A 337 -5.06 24.17 -5.13
N LEU A 338 -4.47 25.30 -4.85
CA LEU A 338 -4.51 26.50 -5.70
C LEU A 338 -3.15 26.77 -6.34
N ASP A 339 -3.17 27.33 -7.56
CA ASP A 339 -2.00 27.98 -8.15
C ASP A 339 -1.95 29.49 -7.82
N GLU A 340 -0.86 30.17 -8.21
CA GLU A 340 -0.66 31.60 -7.96
C GLU A 340 -1.68 32.51 -8.66
N ALA A 341 -2.36 32.01 -9.70
CA ALA A 341 -3.42 32.73 -10.41
C ALA A 341 -4.79 32.56 -9.75
N GLY A 342 -4.88 31.72 -8.69
CA GLY A 342 -6.13 31.39 -8.00
C GLY A 342 -6.92 30.25 -8.67
N ASN A 343 -6.33 29.54 -9.65
CA ASN A 343 -7.01 28.38 -10.23
C ASN A 343 -6.98 27.20 -9.27
N LEU A 344 -8.10 26.51 -9.17
CA LEU A 344 -8.26 25.29 -8.39
C LEU A 344 -7.70 24.11 -9.20
N LEU A 345 -6.59 23.52 -8.74
CA LEU A 345 -5.92 22.42 -9.43
C LEU A 345 -6.45 21.04 -9.00
N VAL A 346 -6.80 20.90 -7.72
CA VAL A 346 -7.27 19.67 -7.12
C VAL A 346 -8.25 20.01 -6.00
N HIS A 347 -9.31 19.25 -5.84
CA HIS A 347 -10.17 19.27 -4.65
C HIS A 347 -10.71 17.85 -4.41
N ASN A 348 -11.17 17.58 -3.18
CA ASN A 348 -11.82 16.33 -2.83
C ASN A 348 -13.33 16.50 -2.62
N ALA A 349 -14.04 15.37 -2.48
CA ALA A 349 -15.49 15.36 -2.29
C ALA A 349 -15.92 16.06 -1.00
N ALA A 350 -15.16 15.94 0.09
CA ALA A 350 -15.45 16.61 1.35
C ALA A 350 -15.44 18.15 1.22
N ALA A 351 -14.60 18.70 0.34
CA ALA A 351 -14.60 20.13 0.05
C ALA A 351 -15.95 20.60 -0.50
N ALA A 352 -16.51 19.87 -1.47
CA ALA A 352 -17.83 20.16 -2.02
C ALA A 352 -18.93 20.04 -0.94
N GLU A 353 -18.90 18.97 -0.15
CA GLU A 353 -19.88 18.71 0.90
C GLU A 353 -19.89 19.78 2.01
N ILE A 354 -18.72 20.21 2.49
CA ILE A 354 -18.60 21.22 3.54
C ILE A 354 -19.20 22.56 3.08
N PHE A 355 -19.00 22.95 1.81
CA PHE A 355 -19.59 24.17 1.25
C PHE A 355 -21.01 24.00 0.71
N GLY A 356 -21.54 22.77 0.66
CA GLY A 356 -22.87 22.45 0.11
C GLY A 356 -22.95 22.69 -1.39
N LEU A 357 -21.88 22.35 -2.15
CA LEU A 357 -21.76 22.48 -3.60
C LEU A 357 -21.79 21.10 -4.26
N ALA A 358 -22.19 21.04 -5.54
CA ALA A 358 -21.88 19.87 -6.35
C ALA A 358 -20.37 19.82 -6.64
N TYR A 359 -19.83 18.60 -6.89
CA TYR A 359 -18.39 18.42 -7.05
C TYR A 359 -17.81 19.24 -8.21
N ASP A 360 -18.53 19.36 -9.29
CA ASP A 360 -18.19 20.14 -10.50
C ASP A 360 -18.42 21.65 -10.38
N GLU A 361 -19.12 22.10 -9.34
CA GLU A 361 -19.36 23.52 -9.04
C GLU A 361 -18.30 24.13 -8.11
N VAL A 362 -17.35 23.32 -7.63
CA VAL A 362 -16.28 23.81 -6.74
C VAL A 362 -15.27 24.62 -7.55
N ASP A 363 -15.30 25.94 -7.34
CA ASP A 363 -14.34 26.89 -7.91
C ASP A 363 -13.85 27.87 -6.84
N TRP A 364 -12.64 28.40 -7.04
CA TRP A 364 -12.04 29.32 -6.08
C TRP A 364 -12.88 30.58 -5.82
N GLU A 365 -13.43 31.19 -6.86
CA GLU A 365 -14.27 32.39 -6.71
C GLU A 365 -15.49 32.11 -5.85
N VAL A 366 -16.12 30.94 -6.03
CA VAL A 366 -17.28 30.49 -5.25
C VAL A 366 -16.89 30.24 -3.79
N LEU A 367 -15.78 29.54 -3.55
CA LEU A 367 -15.28 29.28 -2.20
C LEU A 367 -14.90 30.57 -1.48
N ALA A 368 -14.21 31.46 -2.19
CA ALA A 368 -13.79 32.75 -1.66
C ALA A 368 -14.97 33.68 -1.33
N ALA A 369 -16.04 33.65 -2.14
CA ALA A 369 -17.25 34.43 -1.88
C ALA A 369 -18.00 33.97 -0.62
N ARG A 370 -17.85 32.68 -0.25
CA ARG A 370 -18.53 32.05 0.90
C ARG A 370 -17.72 32.07 2.19
N SER A 371 -16.43 32.42 2.13
CA SER A 371 -15.50 32.47 3.28
C SER A 371 -15.05 33.90 3.55
N ARG A 372 -15.99 34.78 3.88
CA ARG A 372 -15.72 36.22 4.04
C ARG A 372 -15.56 36.67 5.49
N GLN A 373 -15.73 35.80 6.45
CA GLN A 373 -15.70 36.16 7.88
C GLN A 373 -14.81 35.19 8.66
N TRP A 374 -14.13 35.71 9.68
CA TRP A 374 -13.56 34.90 10.75
C TRP A 374 -14.66 34.35 11.64
N ALA A 375 -14.35 33.39 12.48
CA ALA A 375 -15.32 32.78 13.40
C ALA A 375 -15.92 33.77 14.41
N ASP A 376 -15.22 34.88 14.69
CA ASP A 376 -15.69 35.98 15.54
C ASP A 376 -16.62 36.97 14.80
N GLY A 377 -16.91 36.72 13.53
CA GLY A 377 -17.76 37.56 12.69
C GLY A 377 -17.05 38.72 12.01
N SER A 378 -15.78 38.97 12.28
CA SER A 378 -15.00 40.01 11.61
C SER A 378 -14.72 39.67 10.14
N ALA A 379 -14.60 40.70 9.26
CA ALA A 379 -14.39 40.48 7.84
C ALA A 379 -12.97 40.01 7.53
N VAL A 380 -12.85 39.04 6.62
CA VAL A 380 -11.56 38.55 6.10
C VAL A 380 -11.19 39.28 4.83
N GLY A 381 -10.09 40.03 4.86
CA GLY A 381 -9.50 40.65 3.67
C GLY A 381 -8.87 39.63 2.74
N THR A 382 -8.83 39.89 1.42
CA THR A 382 -8.23 38.94 0.46
C THR A 382 -6.79 38.55 0.79
N PRO A 383 -5.88 39.48 1.17
CA PRO A 383 -4.51 39.11 1.52
C PRO A 383 -4.39 38.36 2.84
N GLU A 384 -5.39 38.45 3.72
CA GLU A 384 -5.40 37.79 5.04
C GLU A 384 -5.87 36.35 4.99
N ARG A 385 -6.44 35.92 3.86
CA ARG A 385 -6.94 34.56 3.68
C ARG A 385 -5.82 33.54 3.84
N PRO A 386 -6.04 32.44 4.54
CA PRO A 386 -5.04 31.37 4.73
C PRO A 386 -4.42 30.90 3.41
N SER A 387 -5.22 30.75 2.36
CA SER A 387 -4.77 30.36 1.02
C SER A 387 -3.82 31.37 0.37
N MET A 388 -4.11 32.67 0.48
CA MET A 388 -3.27 33.74 -0.09
C MET A 388 -1.95 33.89 0.68
N ARG A 389 -2.00 33.76 2.00
CA ARG A 389 -0.80 33.73 2.85
C ARG A 389 0.09 32.53 2.51
N ALA A 390 -0.51 31.36 2.25
CA ALA A 390 0.24 30.19 1.83
C ALA A 390 0.87 30.35 0.43
N LEU A 391 0.19 30.97 -0.53
CA LEU A 391 0.77 31.32 -1.83
C LEU A 391 1.94 32.32 -1.69
N ALA A 392 1.90 33.20 -0.70
CA ALA A 392 3.00 34.10 -0.36
C ALA A 392 4.17 33.41 0.39
N GLY A 393 4.06 32.11 0.71
CA GLY A 393 5.10 31.32 1.35
C GLY A 393 4.93 31.13 2.86
N GLU A 394 3.83 31.58 3.45
CA GLU A 394 3.55 31.46 4.88
C GLU A 394 2.76 30.18 5.17
N THR A 395 3.07 29.49 6.27
CA THR A 395 2.27 28.37 6.76
C THR A 395 1.23 28.90 7.76
N VAL A 396 -0.05 28.69 7.47
CA VAL A 396 -1.16 29.01 8.36
C VAL A 396 -1.71 27.70 8.95
N ARG A 397 -2.00 27.70 10.25
CA ARG A 397 -2.58 26.54 10.93
C ARG A 397 -3.79 26.95 11.75
N ASP A 398 -4.82 26.11 11.71
CA ASP A 398 -6.02 26.17 12.55
C ASP A 398 -6.68 27.56 12.63
N ALA A 399 -6.70 28.29 11.48
CA ALA A 399 -7.42 29.54 11.40
C ALA A 399 -8.93 29.28 11.31
N GLU A 400 -9.69 29.79 12.29
CA GLU A 400 -11.12 29.55 12.35
C GLU A 400 -11.88 30.56 11.46
N GLN A 401 -12.55 30.07 10.43
CA GLN A 401 -13.36 30.88 9.51
C GLN A 401 -14.81 30.45 9.51
N MET A 402 -15.69 31.43 9.31
CA MET A 402 -17.10 31.17 9.07
C MET A 402 -17.36 31.05 7.56
N ILE A 403 -18.00 29.99 7.15
CA ILE A 403 -18.45 29.79 5.77
C ILE A 403 -19.97 29.77 5.69
N THR A 404 -20.50 30.26 4.58
CA THR A 404 -21.94 30.23 4.30
C THR A 404 -22.21 29.24 3.18
N ARG A 405 -22.99 28.20 3.45
CA ARG A 405 -23.37 27.18 2.47
C ARG A 405 -24.39 27.69 1.45
N THR A 406 -24.66 26.89 0.42
CA THR A 406 -25.67 27.21 -0.61
C THR A 406 -27.09 27.35 -0.07
N ASP A 407 -27.42 26.60 0.98
CA ASP A 407 -28.71 26.67 1.68
C ASP A 407 -28.84 27.85 2.68
N GLY A 408 -27.81 28.69 2.77
CA GLY A 408 -27.73 29.81 3.70
C GLY A 408 -27.28 29.43 5.11
N THR A 409 -27.07 28.17 5.44
CA THR A 409 -26.55 27.73 6.73
C THR A 409 -25.10 28.18 6.91
N GLN A 410 -24.75 28.55 8.14
CA GLN A 410 -23.40 28.92 8.52
C GLN A 410 -22.68 27.75 9.18
N ARG A 411 -21.41 27.57 8.84
CA ARG A 411 -20.51 26.60 9.43
C ARG A 411 -19.22 27.26 9.87
N VAL A 412 -18.67 26.81 10.97
CA VAL A 412 -17.32 27.22 11.41
C VAL A 412 -16.33 26.14 10.95
N VAL A 413 -15.31 26.55 10.19
CA VAL A 413 -14.27 25.65 9.69
C VAL A 413 -12.92 26.05 10.24
N SER A 414 -12.11 25.08 10.63
CA SER A 414 -10.68 25.26 10.90
C SER A 414 -9.93 25.09 9.61
N VAL A 415 -9.17 26.11 9.20
CA VAL A 415 -8.44 26.19 7.93
C VAL A 415 -6.94 26.16 8.19
N SER A 416 -6.26 25.17 7.60
CA SER A 416 -4.81 25.10 7.55
C SER A 416 -4.34 25.22 6.11
N ALA A 417 -3.36 26.06 5.83
CA ALA A 417 -2.83 26.30 4.50
C ALA A 417 -1.29 26.28 4.52
N VAL A 418 -0.70 25.53 3.59
CA VAL A 418 0.74 25.37 3.47
C VAL A 418 1.21 25.60 2.04
N PRO A 419 2.36 26.27 1.84
CA PRO A 419 2.97 26.37 0.52
C PRO A 419 3.45 24.99 0.07
N LEU A 420 3.17 24.66 -1.20
CA LEU A 420 3.74 23.47 -1.85
C LEU A 420 5.04 23.83 -2.58
N PRO A 421 5.94 22.85 -2.81
CA PRO A 421 7.09 23.05 -3.67
C PRO A 421 6.66 23.61 -5.02
N ARG A 422 7.45 24.56 -5.54
CA ARG A 422 7.19 25.13 -6.88
C ARG A 422 7.29 24.03 -7.92
N ASP A 423 6.45 24.10 -8.94
CA ASP A 423 6.53 23.23 -10.10
C ASP A 423 7.90 23.40 -10.77
N GLU A 424 8.67 22.32 -10.91
CA GLU A 424 10.02 22.34 -11.50
C GLU A 424 10.03 22.86 -12.95
N VAL A 425 8.91 22.68 -13.68
CA VAL A 425 8.79 23.08 -15.09
C VAL A 425 8.29 24.52 -15.25
N ARG A 426 7.35 24.95 -14.40
CA ARG A 426 6.65 26.25 -14.55
C ARG A 426 7.00 27.26 -13.46
N HIS A 427 7.75 26.88 -12.42
CA HIS A 427 8.16 27.69 -11.27
C HIS A 427 7.02 28.44 -10.56
N ARG A 428 5.77 27.96 -10.69
CA ARG A 428 4.58 28.59 -10.12
C ARG A 428 4.40 28.21 -8.65
N ALA A 429 4.04 29.19 -7.84
CA ALA A 429 3.66 28.95 -6.45
C ALA A 429 2.33 28.18 -6.39
N ARG A 430 2.23 27.26 -5.43
CA ARG A 430 1.02 26.49 -5.15
C ARG A 430 0.79 26.46 -3.66
N ALA A 431 -0.46 26.41 -3.26
CA ALA A 431 -0.86 26.27 -1.87
C ALA A 431 -1.82 25.08 -1.70
N LEU A 432 -1.56 24.25 -0.71
CA LEU A 432 -2.48 23.25 -0.23
C LEU A 432 -3.29 23.85 0.92
N VAL A 433 -4.61 23.76 0.83
CA VAL A 433 -5.53 24.21 1.88
C VAL A 433 -6.36 23.00 2.33
N ILE A 434 -6.39 22.79 3.64
CA ILE A 434 -7.18 21.77 4.31
C ILE A 434 -8.12 22.49 5.26
N PHE A 435 -9.37 22.09 5.30
CA PHE A 435 -10.36 22.66 6.21
C PHE A 435 -11.30 21.58 6.77
N ARG A 436 -11.56 21.70 8.06
CA ARG A 436 -12.37 20.79 8.84
C ARG A 436 -13.57 21.53 9.41
N ASP A 437 -14.75 20.95 9.29
CA ASP A 437 -15.94 21.45 9.96
C ASP A 437 -15.80 21.25 11.49
N ILE A 438 -15.78 22.34 12.22
CA ILE A 438 -15.70 22.38 13.68
C ILE A 438 -16.94 23.02 14.32
N SER A 439 -18.05 23.08 13.56
CA SER A 439 -19.28 23.75 14.03
C SER A 439 -19.80 23.13 15.31
N SER A 440 -19.76 21.81 15.44
CA SER A 440 -20.20 21.09 16.66
C SER A 440 -19.29 21.36 17.86
N GLU A 441 -17.96 21.35 17.64
CA GLU A 441 -16.98 21.66 18.67
C GLU A 441 -17.05 23.13 19.11
N HIS A 442 -17.23 24.03 18.15
CA HIS A 442 -17.39 25.46 18.42
C HIS A 442 -18.68 25.74 19.21
N ALA A 443 -19.82 25.16 18.81
CA ALA A 443 -21.10 25.28 19.53
C ALA A 443 -20.97 24.74 20.96
N ARG A 444 -20.37 23.59 21.15
CA ARG A 444 -20.14 22.98 22.46
C ARG A 444 -19.25 23.83 23.36
N ARG A 445 -18.18 24.44 22.80
CA ARG A 445 -17.32 25.37 23.54
C ARG A 445 -18.09 26.62 23.98
N ALA A 446 -18.93 27.18 23.10
CA ALA A 446 -19.75 28.32 23.38
C ALA A 446 -20.80 28.02 24.48
N GLU A 447 -21.45 26.86 24.43
CA GLU A 447 -22.38 26.37 25.46
C GLU A 447 -21.70 26.24 26.82
N LEU A 448 -20.50 25.61 26.87
CA LEU A 448 -19.72 25.49 28.11
C LEU A 448 -19.29 26.84 28.66
N ALA A 449 -18.90 27.79 27.80
CA ALA A 449 -18.52 29.13 28.23
C ALA A 449 -19.72 29.90 28.81
N ALA A 450 -20.88 29.82 28.16
CA ALA A 450 -22.14 30.42 28.64
C ALA A 450 -22.55 29.82 29.99
N PHE A 451 -22.50 28.48 30.09
CA PHE A 451 -22.77 27.77 31.36
C PHE A 451 -21.87 28.23 32.50
N ALA A 452 -20.55 28.25 32.24
CA ALA A 452 -19.58 28.71 33.25
C ALA A 452 -19.81 30.16 33.69
N GLY A 453 -20.24 31.03 32.77
CA GLY A 453 -20.60 32.43 33.08
C GLY A 453 -21.78 32.53 34.03
N VAL A 454 -22.85 31.78 33.77
CA VAL A 454 -24.05 31.76 34.62
C VAL A 454 -23.74 31.19 36.00
N VAL A 455 -23.02 30.06 36.06
CA VAL A 455 -22.61 29.43 37.32
C VAL A 455 -21.78 30.40 38.17
N ALA A 456 -20.79 31.07 37.55
CA ALA A 456 -19.94 32.02 38.28
C ALA A 456 -20.73 33.20 38.85
N HIS A 457 -21.72 33.70 38.10
CA HIS A 457 -22.61 34.76 38.55
C HIS A 457 -23.48 34.31 39.74
N ASP A 458 -24.09 33.13 39.66
CA ASP A 458 -25.02 32.63 40.67
C ASP A 458 -24.34 32.15 41.95
N LEU A 459 -23.06 31.75 41.87
CA LEU A 459 -22.23 31.51 43.06
C LEU A 459 -21.73 32.80 43.70
N ARG A 460 -21.45 33.85 42.93
CA ARG A 460 -20.96 35.13 43.45
C ARG A 460 -22.02 35.85 44.27
N ASN A 461 -23.30 35.77 43.90
CA ASN A 461 -24.38 36.45 44.56
C ASN A 461 -24.55 36.03 46.05
N PRO A 462 -24.72 34.73 46.41
CA PRO A 462 -24.83 34.33 47.81
C PRO A 462 -23.54 34.55 48.59
N LEU A 463 -22.36 34.49 47.93
CA LEU A 463 -21.07 34.79 48.54
C LEU A 463 -21.00 36.29 48.95
N ALA A 464 -21.33 37.20 48.03
CA ALA A 464 -21.39 38.63 48.31
C ALA A 464 -22.38 38.96 49.42
N ALA A 465 -23.52 38.22 49.48
CA ALA A 465 -24.47 38.38 50.58
C ALA A 465 -23.87 37.92 51.94
N ILE A 466 -23.11 36.81 51.95
CA ILE A 466 -22.43 36.34 53.16
C ILE A 466 -21.42 37.40 53.63
N ASP A 467 -20.57 37.88 52.69
CA ASP A 467 -19.55 38.89 52.96
C ASP A 467 -20.20 40.18 53.50
N GLY A 468 -21.26 40.69 52.85
CA GLY A 468 -21.97 41.89 53.28
C GLY A 468 -22.61 41.75 54.67
N TRP A 469 -23.27 40.60 54.96
CA TRP A 469 -23.86 40.38 56.30
C TRP A 469 -22.76 40.19 57.38
N THR A 470 -21.63 39.58 57.07
CA THR A 470 -20.50 39.43 58.01
C THR A 470 -19.82 40.78 58.29
N GLU A 471 -19.71 41.63 57.25
CA GLU A 471 -19.18 43.00 57.40
C GLU A 471 -20.14 43.84 58.28
N MET A 472 -21.47 43.77 58.06
CA MET A 472 -22.45 44.44 58.94
C MET A 472 -22.38 43.94 60.37
N ILE A 473 -22.15 42.65 60.61
CA ILE A 473 -21.94 42.11 61.98
C ILE A 473 -20.71 42.74 62.63
N ALA A 474 -19.61 42.85 61.86
CA ALA A 474 -18.36 43.44 62.35
C ALA A 474 -18.53 44.93 62.69
N ASP A 475 -19.16 45.72 61.81
CA ASP A 475 -19.40 47.15 61.99
C ASP A 475 -20.30 47.44 63.21
N GLU A 476 -21.39 46.67 63.36
CA GLU A 476 -22.30 46.82 64.51
C GLU A 476 -21.70 46.36 65.84
N LEU A 477 -20.77 45.39 65.77
CA LEU A 477 -19.97 44.95 66.93
C LEU A 477 -18.98 46.02 67.37
N ASP A 478 -18.25 46.62 66.39
CA ASP A 478 -17.27 47.67 66.66
C ASP A 478 -17.92 48.97 67.18
N SER A 479 -19.12 49.30 66.71
CA SER A 479 -19.88 50.44 67.16
C SER A 479 -20.57 50.21 68.53
N GLY A 480 -20.62 48.98 69.04
CA GLY A 480 -21.26 48.62 70.31
C GLY A 480 -22.75 48.54 70.22
N ASN A 481 -23.35 48.55 69.03
CA ASN A 481 -24.82 48.59 68.80
C ASN A 481 -25.42 47.21 68.51
N LEU A 482 -24.66 46.14 68.51
CA LEU A 482 -25.09 44.78 68.12
C LEU A 482 -26.00 44.19 69.23
N SER A 483 -27.32 44.29 69.06
CA SER A 483 -28.26 43.60 69.94
C SER A 483 -28.31 42.09 69.64
N ALA A 484 -28.74 41.29 70.63
CA ALA A 484 -28.86 39.83 70.45
C ALA A 484 -29.86 39.44 69.35
N ASP A 485 -30.89 40.24 69.11
CA ASP A 485 -31.94 40.01 68.10
C ASP A 485 -31.37 40.35 66.71
N LEU A 486 -30.61 41.44 66.55
CA LEU A 486 -29.98 41.86 65.36
C LEU A 486 -28.91 40.85 64.95
N ALA A 487 -28.08 40.37 65.89
CA ALA A 487 -27.11 39.34 65.71
C ALA A 487 -27.77 38.02 65.19
N ARG A 488 -28.88 37.61 65.76
CA ARG A 488 -29.61 36.43 65.29
C ARG A 488 -30.15 36.60 63.87
N ASP A 489 -30.64 37.79 63.51
CA ASP A 489 -31.11 38.08 62.14
C ASP A 489 -29.93 37.98 61.13
N PHE A 490 -28.82 38.65 61.37
CA PHE A 490 -27.68 38.60 60.53
C PHE A 490 -27.12 37.19 60.39
N VAL A 491 -26.95 36.43 61.46
CA VAL A 491 -26.51 35.04 61.44
C VAL A 491 -27.52 34.16 60.66
N SER A 492 -28.82 34.41 60.80
CA SER A 492 -29.86 33.72 60.06
C SER A 492 -29.66 33.94 58.53
N ARG A 493 -29.41 35.16 58.11
CA ARG A 493 -29.20 35.54 56.71
C ARG A 493 -27.91 34.93 56.15
N VAL A 494 -26.81 34.95 56.90
CA VAL A 494 -25.59 34.26 56.54
C VAL A 494 -25.81 32.76 56.37
N ARG A 495 -26.54 32.13 57.31
CA ARG A 495 -26.86 30.68 57.22
C ARG A 495 -27.78 30.38 56.02
N SER A 496 -28.73 31.24 55.68
CA SER A 496 -29.61 31.10 54.52
C SER A 496 -28.78 31.17 53.22
N SER A 497 -27.93 32.18 53.07
CA SER A 497 -27.03 32.32 51.89
C SER A 497 -26.05 31.15 51.75
N SER A 498 -25.47 30.66 52.85
CA SER A 498 -24.61 29.48 52.87
C SER A 498 -25.36 28.20 52.50
N ARG A 499 -26.62 28.04 52.93
CA ARG A 499 -27.48 26.91 52.56
C ARG A 499 -27.73 26.93 51.05
N ARG A 500 -28.13 28.08 50.56
CA ARG A 500 -28.39 28.29 49.12
C ARG A 500 -27.17 27.96 48.25
N MET A 501 -25.97 28.38 48.67
CA MET A 501 -24.75 28.05 47.97
C MET A 501 -24.48 26.53 47.92
N ARG A 502 -24.70 25.82 49.02
CA ARG A 502 -24.55 24.36 49.07
C ARG A 502 -25.56 23.63 48.17
N GLU A 503 -26.78 24.14 48.09
CA GLU A 503 -27.80 23.60 47.18
C GLU A 503 -27.39 23.79 45.72
N LEU A 504 -26.94 24.99 45.35
CA LEU A 504 -26.42 25.28 44.02
C LEU A 504 -25.25 24.35 43.64
N ILE A 505 -24.27 24.17 44.55
CA ILE A 505 -23.11 23.28 44.31
C ILE A 505 -23.58 21.83 44.12
N ARG A 506 -24.55 21.37 44.93
CA ARG A 506 -25.12 20.01 44.82
C ARG A 506 -25.82 19.82 43.47
N ASP A 507 -26.62 20.80 43.06
CA ASP A 507 -27.35 20.74 41.78
C ASP A 507 -26.39 20.77 40.59
N LEU A 508 -25.29 21.55 40.65
CA LEU A 508 -24.25 21.58 39.64
C LEU A 508 -23.50 20.24 39.52
N LEU A 509 -23.15 19.63 40.66
CA LEU A 509 -22.53 18.32 40.68
C LEU A 509 -23.45 17.24 40.12
N ALA A 510 -24.75 17.30 40.49
CA ALA A 510 -25.74 16.39 39.96
C ALA A 510 -25.92 16.55 38.43
N HIS A 511 -25.93 17.80 37.94
CA HIS A 511 -25.99 18.10 36.51
C HIS A 511 -24.77 17.55 35.76
N ALA A 512 -23.55 17.74 36.29
CA ALA A 512 -22.32 17.25 35.70
C ALA A 512 -22.28 15.71 35.68
N THR A 513 -22.69 15.06 36.76
CA THR A 513 -22.68 13.59 36.88
C THR A 513 -23.75 12.93 36.01
N ALA A 514 -24.92 13.51 35.92
CA ALA A 514 -26.01 13.01 35.06
C ALA A 514 -25.61 13.02 33.56
N SER A 515 -24.59 13.81 33.18
CA SER A 515 -24.11 13.94 31.80
C SER A 515 -23.06 12.92 31.40
N GLN A 516 -22.27 12.40 32.33
CA GLN A 516 -21.03 11.65 32.03
C GLN A 516 -21.08 10.17 32.44
N ARG A 517 -21.99 9.76 33.32
CA ARG A 517 -22.09 8.37 33.79
C ARG A 517 -22.78 7.52 32.73
N ASP A 518 -22.24 6.33 32.42
CA ASP A 518 -22.97 5.34 31.61
C ASP A 518 -24.22 4.88 32.35
N LEU A 519 -25.34 4.63 31.61
CA LEU A 519 -26.61 4.19 32.19
C LEU A 519 -26.45 2.73 32.67
N GLU A 520 -26.71 2.53 33.95
CA GLU A 520 -26.85 1.20 34.56
C GLU A 520 -28.33 0.81 34.59
N VAL A 521 -28.87 0.39 33.46
CA VAL A 521 -30.29 0.07 33.30
C VAL A 521 -30.62 -1.26 33.94
N GLU A 522 -31.53 -1.24 34.92
CA GLU A 522 -32.04 -2.42 35.61
C GLU A 522 -33.56 -2.34 35.85
N ARG A 523 -34.11 -3.41 36.40
CA ARG A 523 -35.52 -3.45 36.77
C ARG A 523 -35.77 -2.55 37.97
N VAL A 524 -36.62 -1.52 37.81
CA VAL A 524 -36.95 -0.56 38.86
C VAL A 524 -38.43 -0.67 39.24
N ASP A 525 -38.71 -0.91 40.52
CA ASP A 525 -40.02 -0.79 41.12
C ASP A 525 -40.28 0.67 41.51
N LEU A 526 -41.06 1.37 40.69
CA LEU A 526 -41.33 2.79 40.90
C LEU A 526 -42.10 3.06 42.21
N ALA A 527 -42.99 2.15 42.63
CA ALA A 527 -43.76 2.34 43.86
C ALA A 527 -42.82 2.29 45.09
N ALA A 528 -41.90 1.33 45.14
CA ALA A 528 -40.91 1.26 46.19
C ALA A 528 -40.01 2.52 46.19
N LEU A 529 -39.59 2.98 45.01
CA LEU A 529 -38.72 4.14 44.91
C LEU A 529 -39.42 5.46 45.32
N VAL A 530 -40.69 5.64 44.97
CA VAL A 530 -41.49 6.78 45.44
C VAL A 530 -41.65 6.76 46.96
N ALA A 531 -41.93 5.58 47.57
CA ALA A 531 -42.02 5.43 49.02
C ALA A 531 -40.69 5.79 49.73
N GLU A 532 -39.56 5.37 49.19
CA GLU A 532 -38.23 5.74 49.71
C GLU A 532 -38.01 7.26 49.66
N VAL A 533 -38.34 7.91 48.53
CA VAL A 533 -38.22 9.36 48.38
C VAL A 533 -39.16 10.11 49.33
N ALA A 534 -40.40 9.64 49.47
CA ALA A 534 -41.37 10.22 50.41
C ALA A 534 -40.90 10.14 51.86
N THR A 535 -40.36 8.99 52.28
CA THR A 535 -39.78 8.78 53.61
C THR A 535 -38.54 9.69 53.85
N ALA A 536 -37.63 9.76 52.87
CA ALA A 536 -36.46 10.64 52.97
C ALA A 536 -36.82 12.13 53.12
N ARG A 537 -38.00 12.53 52.64
CA ARG A 537 -38.52 13.90 52.74
C ARG A 537 -39.54 14.11 53.86
N HIS A 538 -39.79 13.10 54.67
CA HIS A 538 -40.87 13.14 55.76
C HIS A 538 -42.24 13.54 55.21
N ALA A 539 -42.63 12.98 54.07
CA ALA A 539 -43.83 13.35 53.33
C ALA A 539 -44.77 12.15 53.05
N GLU A 540 -44.63 11.05 53.78
CA GLU A 540 -45.38 9.80 53.57
C GLU A 540 -46.91 10.03 53.60
N SER A 541 -47.40 10.93 54.49
CA SER A 541 -48.85 11.29 54.58
C SER A 541 -49.31 12.19 53.45
N ARG A 542 -48.40 12.81 52.70
CA ARG A 542 -48.64 13.81 51.64
C ARG A 542 -48.50 13.27 50.22
N VAL A 543 -47.94 12.07 50.09
CA VAL A 543 -47.71 11.41 48.78
C VAL A 543 -48.61 10.19 48.69
N ARG A 544 -49.60 10.26 47.81
CA ARG A 544 -50.42 9.11 47.45
C ARG A 544 -49.83 8.43 46.23
N VAL A 545 -49.63 7.12 46.33
CA VAL A 545 -49.14 6.30 45.26
C VAL A 545 -50.27 5.44 44.72
N ASP A 546 -50.71 5.71 43.52
CA ASP A 546 -51.65 4.87 42.77
C ASP A 546 -50.83 3.79 42.00
N PRO A 547 -51.44 2.80 41.34
CA PRO A 547 -50.69 1.72 40.69
C PRO A 547 -49.59 2.22 39.75
N LEU A 548 -48.36 1.73 39.96
CA LEU A 548 -47.18 2.09 39.16
C LEU A 548 -46.58 0.83 38.51
N PRO A 549 -46.43 0.83 37.19
CA PRO A 549 -45.72 -0.26 36.50
C PRO A 549 -44.23 -0.30 36.83
N VAL A 550 -43.62 -1.47 36.65
CA VAL A 550 -42.17 -1.65 36.70
C VAL A 550 -41.51 -1.18 35.40
N VAL A 551 -40.38 -0.53 35.50
CA VAL A 551 -39.67 0.05 34.35
C VAL A 551 -38.24 -0.51 34.24
N LEU A 552 -37.65 -0.35 33.06
CA LEU A 552 -36.22 -0.58 32.81
C LEU A 552 -35.52 0.79 32.82
N ALA A 553 -34.74 1.06 33.86
CA ALA A 553 -34.09 2.37 34.00
C ALA A 553 -32.93 2.30 35.01
N ASP A 554 -32.12 3.35 35.07
CA ASP A 554 -31.11 3.51 36.11
C ASP A 554 -31.80 3.99 37.42
N PRO A 555 -31.78 3.18 38.51
CA PRO A 555 -32.52 3.49 39.74
C PRO A 555 -32.03 4.76 40.43
N VAL A 556 -30.74 5.06 40.33
CA VAL A 556 -30.14 6.26 40.93
C VAL A 556 -30.63 7.52 40.22
N LEU A 557 -30.69 7.48 38.89
CA LEU A 557 -31.15 8.60 38.08
C LEU A 557 -32.68 8.78 38.20
N VAL A 558 -33.45 7.69 38.17
CA VAL A 558 -34.93 7.77 38.37
C VAL A 558 -35.28 8.25 39.78
N ARG A 559 -34.54 7.83 40.81
CA ARG A 559 -34.64 8.37 42.15
C ARG A 559 -34.47 9.89 42.16
N GLN A 560 -33.46 10.40 41.43
CA GLN A 560 -33.18 11.83 41.29
C GLN A 560 -34.33 12.57 40.59
N VAL A 561 -34.94 11.96 39.56
CA VAL A 561 -36.17 12.51 38.91
C VAL A 561 -37.30 12.65 39.92
N LEU A 562 -37.61 11.58 40.65
CA LEU A 562 -38.68 11.59 41.65
C LEU A 562 -38.40 12.55 42.81
N ASP A 563 -37.15 12.59 43.28
CA ASP A 563 -36.74 13.51 44.36
C ASP A 563 -36.91 14.99 43.95
N ASN A 564 -36.55 15.33 42.69
CA ASN A 564 -36.76 16.68 42.14
C ASN A 564 -38.25 17.01 41.99
N LEU A 565 -39.07 16.12 41.41
CA LEU A 565 -40.48 16.38 41.16
C LEU A 565 -41.29 16.46 42.48
N ILE A 566 -41.10 15.49 43.38
CA ILE A 566 -41.75 15.48 44.69
C ILE A 566 -41.26 16.66 45.54
N GLY A 567 -39.96 16.97 45.50
CA GLY A 567 -39.41 18.14 46.19
C GLY A 567 -40.01 19.46 45.70
N ASN A 568 -40.21 19.62 44.39
CA ASN A 568 -40.89 20.78 43.82
C ASN A 568 -42.36 20.84 44.27
N ALA A 569 -43.09 19.73 44.25
CA ALA A 569 -44.48 19.65 44.68
C ALA A 569 -44.65 20.02 46.15
N LEU A 570 -43.76 19.62 47.04
CA LEU A 570 -43.78 20.01 48.47
C LEU A 570 -43.42 21.49 48.68
N LYS A 571 -42.66 22.09 47.81
CA LYS A 571 -42.15 23.45 47.95
C LYS A 571 -43.07 24.50 47.36
N TYR A 572 -43.65 24.29 46.20
CA TYR A 572 -44.46 25.29 45.47
C TYR A 572 -45.95 25.22 45.84
N VAL A 573 -46.26 25.34 47.13
CA VAL A 573 -47.62 25.33 47.68
C VAL A 573 -47.98 26.69 48.28
N ALA A 574 -49.23 27.12 48.14
CA ALA A 574 -49.66 28.37 48.68
C ALA A 574 -49.61 28.36 50.22
N ALA A 575 -49.40 29.54 50.84
CA ALA A 575 -49.36 29.64 52.30
C ALA A 575 -50.61 29.13 52.92
N GLY A 576 -50.51 28.19 53.87
CA GLY A 576 -51.65 27.62 54.62
C GLY A 576 -52.37 26.45 53.92
N VAL A 577 -51.89 26.02 52.74
CA VAL A 577 -52.39 24.82 52.05
C VAL A 577 -51.45 23.65 52.39
N GLU A 578 -52.02 22.50 52.76
CA GLU A 578 -51.19 21.27 52.93
C GLU A 578 -50.89 20.64 51.58
N PRO A 579 -49.64 20.32 51.30
CA PRO A 579 -49.28 19.72 50.01
C PRO A 579 -49.83 18.30 49.86
N GLU A 580 -50.54 18.07 48.75
CA GLU A 580 -51.02 16.76 48.30
C GLU A 580 -50.37 16.40 46.96
N ILE A 581 -49.74 15.26 46.92
CA ILE A 581 -48.98 14.76 45.70
C ILE A 581 -49.58 13.40 45.33
N VAL A 582 -49.91 13.23 44.06
CA VAL A 582 -50.41 11.96 43.52
C VAL A 582 -49.40 11.47 42.47
N VAL A 583 -48.84 10.28 42.69
CA VAL A 583 -47.98 9.62 41.70
C VAL A 583 -48.73 8.42 41.17
N GLN A 584 -48.96 8.41 39.86
CA GLN A 584 -49.64 7.32 39.17
C GLN A 584 -48.94 7.00 37.85
N GLY A 585 -49.13 5.80 37.32
CA GLY A 585 -48.57 5.42 36.05
C GLY A 585 -49.39 4.37 35.33
N CYS A 586 -49.31 4.41 34.03
CA CYS A 586 -49.95 3.41 33.19
C CYS A 586 -49.01 3.00 32.04
N ARG A 587 -49.20 1.82 31.52
CA ARG A 587 -48.51 1.37 30.30
C ARG A 587 -49.17 2.07 29.11
N THR A 588 -48.39 2.85 28.36
CA THR A 588 -48.91 3.64 27.23
C THR A 588 -48.95 2.79 25.96
N ASP A 589 -47.89 1.97 25.77
CA ASP A 589 -47.79 1.00 24.69
C ASP A 589 -46.94 -0.23 25.13
N SER A 590 -46.57 -1.09 24.21
CA SER A 590 -45.77 -2.27 24.50
C SER A 590 -44.35 -1.95 25.01
N ARG A 591 -43.86 -0.73 24.81
CA ARG A 591 -42.46 -0.36 25.10
C ARG A 591 -42.30 0.70 26.19
N MET A 592 -43.31 1.52 26.45
CA MET A 592 -43.20 2.67 27.33
C MET A 592 -44.25 2.68 28.43
N VAL A 593 -43.85 3.17 29.57
CA VAL A 593 -44.69 3.49 30.73
C VAL A 593 -44.78 5.02 30.87
N THR A 594 -45.95 5.55 30.98
CA THR A 594 -46.16 6.95 31.35
C THR A 594 -46.36 7.06 32.85
N VAL A 595 -45.59 7.95 33.48
CA VAL A 595 -45.68 8.28 34.91
C VAL A 595 -46.13 9.73 35.06
N GLN A 596 -47.08 9.98 35.93
CA GLN A 596 -47.60 11.30 36.23
C GLN A 596 -47.39 11.63 37.70
N VAL A 597 -46.85 12.83 37.96
CA VAL A 597 -46.71 13.41 39.30
C VAL A 597 -47.55 14.68 39.31
N ALA A 598 -48.65 14.63 40.00
CA ALA A 598 -49.62 15.77 40.14
C ALA A 598 -49.58 16.35 41.56
N ASP A 599 -49.58 17.67 41.65
CA ASP A 599 -49.59 18.42 42.90
C ASP A 599 -50.81 19.37 42.99
N ASN A 600 -51.12 19.80 44.20
CA ASN A 600 -52.11 20.83 44.49
C ASN A 600 -51.50 22.21 44.76
N GLY A 601 -50.30 22.47 44.19
CA GLY A 601 -49.54 23.68 44.42
C GLY A 601 -50.09 24.93 43.71
N ILE A 602 -49.19 25.93 43.56
CA ILE A 602 -49.57 27.23 42.93
C ILE A 602 -49.73 27.15 41.42
N GLY A 603 -49.30 26.02 40.80
CA GLY A 603 -49.30 25.80 39.34
C GLY A 603 -48.19 26.51 38.61
N ILE A 604 -48.11 26.29 37.28
CA ILE A 604 -47.15 26.90 36.35
C ILE A 604 -47.90 27.97 35.54
N PRO A 605 -47.41 29.24 35.46
CA PRO A 605 -48.02 30.26 34.65
C PRO A 605 -48.19 29.87 33.17
N ALA A 606 -49.26 30.36 32.55
CA ALA A 606 -49.55 30.12 31.14
C ALA A 606 -48.38 30.61 30.25
N GLY A 607 -47.92 29.75 29.35
CA GLY A 607 -46.78 30.04 28.48
C GLY A 607 -45.40 29.64 29.04
N GLU A 608 -45.31 29.24 30.32
CA GLU A 608 -44.04 28.86 30.94
C GLU A 608 -43.85 27.32 31.02
N HIS A 609 -44.83 26.52 30.63
CA HIS A 609 -44.81 25.05 30.77
C HIS A 609 -43.66 24.36 30.05
N GLU A 610 -43.18 24.92 28.97
CA GLU A 610 -42.01 24.39 28.24
C GLU A 610 -40.71 24.97 28.80
N ARG A 611 -40.74 26.25 29.15
CA ARG A 611 -39.57 27.00 29.63
C ARG A 611 -39.13 26.60 31.03
N VAL A 612 -39.99 25.99 31.86
CA VAL A 612 -39.62 25.51 33.20
C VAL A 612 -38.55 24.43 33.18
N PHE A 613 -38.28 23.82 32.01
CA PHE A 613 -37.21 22.85 31.81
C PHE A 613 -35.91 23.48 31.31
N ASP A 614 -35.90 24.78 31.00
CA ASP A 614 -34.69 25.48 30.60
C ASP A 614 -33.74 25.68 31.78
N GLU A 615 -32.45 25.60 31.54
CA GLU A 615 -31.45 25.74 32.59
C GLU A 615 -31.52 27.13 33.24
N PHE A 616 -31.50 27.18 34.59
CA PHE A 616 -31.58 28.38 35.39
C PHE A 616 -32.90 29.15 35.27
N HIS A 617 -33.90 28.62 34.56
CA HIS A 617 -35.21 29.28 34.43
C HIS A 617 -36.08 29.07 35.69
N ARG A 618 -36.80 30.11 36.09
CA ARG A 618 -37.69 30.10 37.26
C ARG A 618 -38.97 30.85 36.94
N ALA A 619 -40.13 30.14 36.95
CA ALA A 619 -41.43 30.73 36.69
C ALA A 619 -41.92 31.63 37.84
N HIS A 620 -41.44 31.39 39.08
CA HIS A 620 -41.82 32.16 40.30
C HIS A 620 -40.55 32.72 40.98
N TYR A 621 -40.07 33.88 40.52
CA TYR A 621 -38.81 34.50 40.97
C TYR A 621 -38.85 35.10 42.38
N ARG A 622 -40.01 35.57 42.83
CA ARG A 622 -40.16 36.43 44.05
C ARG A 622 -40.46 35.69 45.34
N ASP A 623 -41.16 34.56 45.27
CA ASP A 623 -41.78 33.96 46.45
C ASP A 623 -41.17 32.60 46.87
N TYR A 624 -40.40 31.96 46.01
CA TYR A 624 -39.85 30.64 46.29
C TYR A 624 -38.33 30.56 45.91
N GLU A 625 -37.54 29.99 46.81
CA GLU A 625 -36.09 29.80 46.58
C GLU A 625 -35.83 28.60 45.67
N GLY A 626 -34.74 28.61 44.87
CA GLY A 626 -34.30 27.47 44.05
C GLY A 626 -33.24 27.83 43.01
N SER A 627 -32.51 26.83 42.54
CA SER A 627 -31.43 26.95 41.55
C SER A 627 -31.90 27.12 40.12
N GLY A 628 -33.09 26.65 39.79
CA GLY A 628 -33.59 26.56 38.41
C GLY A 628 -32.98 25.42 37.60
N LEU A 629 -32.21 24.52 38.23
CA LEU A 629 -31.55 23.37 37.55
C LEU A 629 -32.32 22.06 37.72
N GLY A 630 -33.20 21.92 38.73
CA GLY A 630 -33.85 20.66 39.05
C GLY A 630 -34.66 20.06 37.88
N LEU A 631 -35.47 20.87 37.19
CA LEU A 631 -36.29 20.38 36.06
C LEU A 631 -35.49 20.16 34.79
N SER A 632 -34.44 20.91 34.53
CA SER A 632 -33.54 20.65 33.41
C SER A 632 -32.79 19.33 33.60
N ILE A 633 -32.35 19.00 34.82
CA ILE A 633 -31.79 17.70 35.18
C ILE A 633 -32.82 16.58 34.94
N VAL A 634 -34.05 16.77 35.33
CA VAL A 634 -35.14 15.80 35.10
C VAL A 634 -35.31 15.53 33.60
N ARG A 635 -35.46 16.58 32.77
CA ARG A 635 -35.58 16.45 31.31
C ARG A 635 -34.38 15.70 30.71
N ARG A 636 -33.18 15.99 31.16
CA ARG A 636 -31.96 15.34 30.69
C ARG A 636 -31.89 13.85 31.06
N ILE A 637 -32.27 13.50 32.30
CA ILE A 637 -32.31 12.10 32.75
C ILE A 637 -33.35 11.32 31.93
N ILE A 638 -34.55 11.86 31.77
CA ILE A 638 -35.62 11.21 31.01
C ILE A 638 -35.23 11.02 29.54
N SER A 639 -34.63 12.04 28.92
CA SER A 639 -34.14 11.93 27.52
C SER A 639 -33.04 10.88 27.37
N ARG A 640 -32.19 10.68 28.37
CA ARG A 640 -31.16 9.59 28.35
C ARG A 640 -31.75 8.19 28.42
N HIS A 641 -32.99 8.06 28.92
CA HIS A 641 -33.76 6.82 28.93
C HIS A 641 -34.72 6.72 27.74
N ASP A 642 -34.45 7.46 26.63
CA ASP A 642 -35.31 7.54 25.44
C ASP A 642 -36.76 7.94 25.74
N GLY A 643 -36.98 8.62 26.86
CA GLY A 643 -38.28 9.12 27.30
C GLY A 643 -38.50 10.60 27.00
N THR A 644 -39.69 11.06 27.25
CA THR A 644 -40.10 12.47 27.14
C THR A 644 -40.72 12.95 28.44
N ILE A 645 -40.62 14.25 28.74
CA ILE A 645 -41.29 14.88 29.88
C ILE A 645 -42.01 16.15 29.43
N VAL A 646 -43.20 16.35 29.94
CA VAL A 646 -44.01 17.56 29.74
C VAL A 646 -44.61 18.03 31.07
N ALA A 647 -44.81 19.34 31.21
CA ALA A 647 -45.52 19.94 32.32
C ALA A 647 -46.88 20.45 31.85
N ARG A 648 -47.90 20.26 32.66
CA ARG A 648 -49.28 20.69 32.39
C ARG A 648 -49.91 21.24 33.64
N ALA A 649 -51.04 21.97 33.50
CA ALA A 649 -51.91 22.29 34.65
C ALA A 649 -52.52 20.99 35.17
N ASN A 650 -52.71 20.90 36.50
CA ASN A 650 -53.37 19.75 37.10
C ASN A 650 -54.83 19.69 36.67
N PRO A 651 -55.29 18.63 35.96
CA PRO A 651 -56.71 18.52 35.52
C PRO A 651 -57.69 18.33 36.64
N SER A 652 -57.23 17.92 37.84
CA SER A 652 -58.11 17.69 39.03
C SER A 652 -58.33 18.93 39.89
N GLY A 653 -57.74 20.09 39.55
CA GLY A 653 -57.86 21.32 40.34
C GLY A 653 -56.71 22.29 40.14
N GLN A 654 -56.38 23.02 41.21
CA GLN A 654 -55.20 23.88 41.20
C GLN A 654 -53.93 23.05 41.36
N GLY A 655 -52.81 23.45 40.69
CA GLY A 655 -51.51 22.81 40.79
C GLY A 655 -50.93 22.48 39.45
N SER A 656 -49.89 21.68 39.48
CA SER A 656 -49.12 21.23 38.27
C SER A 656 -49.15 19.70 38.12
N MET A 657 -49.00 19.23 36.91
CA MET A 657 -48.84 17.83 36.60
C MET A 657 -47.62 17.68 35.68
N PHE A 658 -46.64 16.90 36.12
CA PHE A 658 -45.49 16.49 35.32
C PHE A 658 -45.72 15.07 34.82
N GLU A 659 -45.69 14.90 33.51
CA GLU A 659 -45.88 13.62 32.84
C GLU A 659 -44.60 13.23 32.09
N PHE A 660 -44.06 12.05 32.41
CA PHE A 660 -42.86 11.56 31.77
C PHE A 660 -42.96 10.08 31.38
N THR A 661 -42.15 9.67 30.40
CA THR A 661 -42.15 8.30 29.92
C THR A 661 -40.81 7.61 30.21
N LEU A 662 -40.88 6.30 30.51
CA LEU A 662 -39.71 5.43 30.69
C LEU A 662 -39.93 4.08 29.98
N PRO A 663 -38.86 3.36 29.58
CA PRO A 663 -38.99 2.03 29.00
C PRO A 663 -39.68 1.04 29.94
N ALA A 664 -40.68 0.33 29.41
CA ALA A 664 -41.39 -0.68 30.15
C ALA A 664 -40.51 -1.92 30.43
N TYR A 665 -40.69 -2.54 31.58
CA TYR A 665 -40.14 -3.86 31.82
C TYR A 665 -41.12 -4.92 31.27
N ASP A 666 -40.64 -5.72 30.28
CA ASP A 666 -41.42 -6.78 29.62
C ASP A 666 -41.17 -8.18 30.22
N GLY A 667 -40.81 -8.27 31.48
CA GLY A 667 -40.72 -9.54 32.18
C GLY A 667 -42.11 -9.99 32.70
N GLU A 668 -42.51 -11.24 32.37
CA GLU A 668 -43.68 -11.92 32.94
C GLU A 668 -43.65 -11.95 34.46
#